data_3b65f190d2c90ea756c4f20944373f3a
#
_entry.id   3b65f190d2c90ea756c4f20944373f3a
#
_cell.length_a   1.000
_cell.length_b   1.000
_cell.length_c   1.000
_cell.angle_alpha   90.00
_cell.angle_beta   90.00
_cell.angle_gamma   90.00
#
_symmetry.space_group_name_H-M   'P 1'
#
loop_
_entity.id
_entity.type
_entity.pdbx_description
1 polymer ?
#
loop_
_entity_poly.entity_id
_entity_poly.type
_entity_poly.pdbx_seq_one_letter_code
_entity_poly.pdbx_strand_id
1 'polypeptide(L)'
;YPDIARPWGMNFWTPQTGKMGDGWQYVYTANKIRGFKQTHQPSPWINDYGQFSIMPVTGQPVFDEDKRASWFSHKGEVALPHYYKVYLAEHDVVTEFTPTERAVLFRFTFPENEHSYVVVDAFDRGSYIRIVPEKNRIIGYSTRNSGGVPQNFRNYFIVEFDKPFTYTASVKDSVIQESQKEQQAAHAGAIIGFKTKKGEIVHARVASSFVSYEQAERNLLELGADSFDTLVQKGRDAWNNVLGKIEVEGGNLDQYRTFYSCLYRSLLFPRAFYELDKQGAPIHYSPYNGEVLPGYMYTDTGFWDTFRCLFPFLNLMYPSVNREIQEGLVNTYKESGFFPEWASPGHRGCMIGNNSASVLVDAYLKGVKVEDVKTMYEGLLYGTEHVHPEISSTGRLGYEYYNKLGYVPYDVKINENAARTLEYAYDDWCIYKLAKALNRPKKEQELFAKRAMNYRNIFDKESLLMRGRNKDGKFQTPFSPLKWGDAFTEGNSWHYSWSVFHDPQGLVDLMGGEKVFANMLDSVFIVPPVFDDSYYGQVIHEIREMTVMNMGNYAHGNQPIQHMIYLYNYIGQPWKAQYWLRQVMNRMYTPGPDGYCGDEDNGQTSAWYVFSALGFYPVCPGTDEYVLGAPLFKKAVLHFENGNSLTINAGNNSAQNVYIQSLQVDGNEYTKNYLRHGDLLKGGTLKFDMGDKPNLQRGVRAEDYPYSFSKEKRR
;
A
#
# COMPACT_ATOMS: atom_id res chain seq x y z
N TYR A 1 -12.52 0.00 2.06
CA TYR A 1 -13.30 -0.21 3.27
C TYR A 1 -12.81 0.67 4.41
N PRO A 2 -13.62 0.90 5.48
CA PRO A 2 -13.15 1.57 6.68
C PRO A 2 -12.12 0.71 7.41
N ASP A 3 -10.88 1.19 7.51
CA ASP A 3 -9.80 0.53 8.25
C ASP A 3 -9.67 1.18 9.62
N ILE A 4 -10.33 0.59 10.61
CA ILE A 4 -10.25 1.08 11.98
C ILE A 4 -9.09 0.35 12.66
N ALA A 5 -8.00 1.07 12.90
CA ALA A 5 -6.73 0.49 13.34
C ALA A 5 -5.83 1.52 14.06
N ARG A 6 -4.68 1.09 14.51
CA ARG A 6 -3.52 1.96 14.79
C ARG A 6 -2.68 2.11 13.52
N PRO A 7 -1.86 3.17 13.39
CA PRO A 7 -0.92 3.27 12.27
C PRO A 7 -0.08 2.00 12.15
N TRP A 8 -0.05 1.40 10.95
CA TRP A 8 0.64 0.11 10.67
C TRP A 8 0.31 -1.02 11.63
N GLY A 9 -0.84 -0.99 12.30
CA GLY A 9 -1.24 -2.00 13.29
C GLY A 9 -1.32 -3.42 12.71
N MET A 10 -1.16 -4.43 13.56
CA MET A 10 -1.25 -5.82 13.15
C MET A 10 -2.67 -6.18 12.70
N ASN A 11 -3.68 -5.67 13.40
CA ASN A 11 -5.08 -5.99 13.15
C ASN A 11 -5.87 -4.74 12.77
N PHE A 12 -6.66 -4.84 11.71
CA PHE A 12 -7.67 -3.84 11.31
C PHE A 12 -9.06 -4.40 11.60
N TRP A 13 -9.98 -3.50 11.88
CA TRP A 13 -11.39 -3.84 12.11
C TRP A 13 -12.28 -3.06 11.15
N THR A 14 -13.27 -3.75 10.58
CA THR A 14 -14.20 -3.15 9.62
C THR A 14 -15.63 -3.70 9.80
N PRO A 15 -16.67 -2.90 9.55
CA PRO A 15 -18.01 -3.45 9.37
C PRO A 15 -18.01 -4.32 8.09
N GLN A 16 -18.62 -5.50 8.19
CA GLN A 16 -18.74 -6.44 7.08
C GLN A 16 -20.12 -6.30 6.42
N THR A 17 -20.14 -5.79 5.18
CA THR A 17 -21.37 -5.74 4.37
C THR A 17 -21.46 -6.88 3.35
N GLY A 18 -20.32 -7.39 2.89
CA GLY A 18 -20.20 -8.58 2.04
C GLY A 18 -20.36 -9.87 2.80
N LYS A 19 -20.49 -10.98 2.09
CA LYS A 19 -20.51 -12.33 2.68
C LYS A 19 -19.11 -12.78 3.11
N MET A 20 -19.08 -13.77 3.95
CA MET A 20 -17.84 -14.42 4.35
C MET A 20 -17.07 -14.93 3.11
N GLY A 21 -15.80 -14.49 2.99
CA GLY A 21 -14.95 -14.85 1.86
C GLY A 21 -15.10 -13.96 0.63
N ASP A 22 -16.00 -13.01 0.65
CA ASP A 22 -16.10 -12.00 -0.38
C ASP A 22 -14.87 -11.09 -0.35
N GLY A 23 -14.26 -10.85 -1.51
CA GLY A 23 -13.17 -9.87 -1.66
C GLY A 23 -13.63 -8.45 -1.34
N TRP A 24 -14.85 -8.11 -1.70
CA TRP A 24 -15.50 -6.84 -1.36
C TRP A 24 -16.19 -6.92 0.00
N GLN A 25 -15.41 -7.02 1.07
CA GLN A 25 -15.91 -7.18 2.44
C GLN A 25 -16.76 -6.00 2.95
N TYR A 26 -16.57 -4.81 2.39
CA TYR A 26 -17.38 -3.62 2.63
C TYR A 26 -17.66 -2.91 1.30
N VAL A 27 -18.93 -2.62 1.05
CA VAL A 27 -19.39 -1.84 -0.09
C VAL A 27 -20.21 -0.66 0.44
N TYR A 28 -19.81 0.57 0.11
CA TYR A 28 -20.43 1.77 0.64
C TYR A 28 -21.94 1.87 0.34
N THR A 29 -22.38 1.40 -0.82
CA THR A 29 -23.80 1.40 -1.21
C THR A 29 -24.63 0.30 -0.55
N ALA A 30 -24.01 -0.61 0.20
CA ALA A 30 -24.73 -1.62 0.96
C ALA A 30 -25.47 -1.00 2.15
N ASN A 31 -26.55 -1.65 2.57
CA ASN A 31 -27.45 -1.15 3.61
C ASN A 31 -27.60 -2.10 4.81
N LYS A 32 -26.85 -3.21 4.82
CA LYS A 32 -26.84 -4.17 5.92
C LYS A 32 -25.40 -4.52 6.34
N ILE A 33 -25.21 -4.62 7.66
CA ILE A 33 -23.98 -5.13 8.29
C ILE A 33 -24.25 -6.53 8.80
N ARG A 34 -23.32 -7.48 8.51
CA ARG A 34 -23.37 -8.89 8.89
C ARG A 34 -22.53 -9.23 10.12
N GLY A 35 -21.62 -8.34 10.46
CA GLY A 35 -20.69 -8.46 11.59
C GLY A 35 -19.63 -7.38 11.57
N PHE A 36 -18.83 -7.36 12.61
CA PHE A 36 -17.63 -6.54 12.71
C PHE A 36 -16.43 -7.48 12.63
N LYS A 37 -15.67 -7.35 11.59
CA LYS A 37 -14.67 -8.33 11.16
C LYS A 37 -13.27 -7.83 11.49
N GLN A 38 -12.44 -8.70 12.11
CA GLN A 38 -11.00 -8.50 12.06
C GLN A 38 -10.51 -8.83 10.65
N THR A 39 -9.74 -7.95 10.06
CA THR A 39 -9.27 -8.07 8.68
C THR A 39 -7.79 -7.80 8.56
N HIS A 40 -7.17 -8.47 7.58
CA HIS A 40 -5.79 -8.29 7.15
C HIS A 40 -5.73 -8.11 5.63
N GLN A 41 -6.86 -7.78 5.01
CA GLN A 41 -6.98 -7.69 3.56
C GLN A 41 -6.23 -6.47 3.00
N PRO A 42 -5.20 -6.67 2.16
CA PRO A 42 -4.51 -5.56 1.49
C PRO A 42 -5.26 -5.08 0.23
N SER A 43 -5.95 -5.98 -0.43
CA SER A 43 -6.80 -5.69 -1.59
C SER A 43 -7.86 -6.79 -1.78
N PRO A 44 -8.97 -6.51 -2.50
CA PRO A 44 -9.97 -7.54 -2.81
C PRO A 44 -9.41 -8.68 -3.67
N TRP A 45 -8.42 -8.41 -4.51
CA TRP A 45 -7.80 -9.39 -5.41
C TRP A 45 -6.92 -10.40 -4.68
N ILE A 46 -6.19 -9.98 -3.66
CA ILE A 46 -5.37 -10.83 -2.79
C ILE A 46 -6.23 -11.50 -1.70
N ASN A 47 -7.35 -10.86 -1.34
CA ASN A 47 -8.26 -11.28 -0.30
C ASN A 47 -7.59 -11.29 1.10
N ASP A 48 -8.12 -12.06 2.05
CA ASP A 48 -7.88 -11.92 3.48
C ASP A 48 -7.36 -13.23 4.09
N TYR A 49 -6.90 -13.18 5.33
CA TYR A 49 -6.44 -14.35 6.09
C TYR A 49 -6.68 -14.15 7.60
N GLY A 50 -6.87 -15.25 8.32
CA GLY A 50 -7.01 -15.29 9.78
C GLY A 50 -8.20 -14.50 10.33
N GLN A 51 -9.20 -14.24 9.50
CA GLN A 51 -10.34 -13.41 9.88
C GLN A 51 -11.34 -14.16 10.78
N PHE A 52 -11.99 -13.38 11.63
CA PHE A 52 -13.17 -13.76 12.42
C PHE A 52 -14.03 -12.52 12.65
N SER A 53 -15.29 -12.69 13.05
CA SER A 53 -16.19 -11.56 13.27
C SER A 53 -17.00 -11.66 14.54
N ILE A 54 -17.52 -10.52 14.99
CA ILE A 54 -18.38 -10.36 16.17
C ILE A 54 -19.62 -9.60 15.75
N MET A 55 -20.81 -10.07 16.18
CA MET A 55 -22.09 -9.41 15.85
C MET A 55 -23.05 -9.49 17.05
N PRO A 56 -23.51 -8.34 17.59
CA PRO A 56 -24.58 -8.33 18.55
C PRO A 56 -25.94 -8.56 17.85
N VAL A 57 -26.79 -9.36 18.45
CA VAL A 57 -28.16 -9.66 17.96
C VAL A 57 -29.13 -9.72 19.13
N THR A 58 -30.43 -9.50 18.87
CA THR A 58 -31.49 -9.61 19.86
C THR A 58 -32.63 -10.51 19.38
N GLY A 59 -33.38 -11.06 20.31
CA GLY A 59 -34.58 -11.84 20.07
C GLY A 59 -34.33 -13.32 19.91
N GLN A 60 -33.59 -13.77 18.91
CA GLN A 60 -33.29 -15.18 18.65
C GLN A 60 -31.78 -15.40 18.51
N PRO A 61 -31.26 -16.54 18.99
CA PRO A 61 -29.87 -16.90 18.74
C PRO A 61 -29.69 -17.32 17.27
N VAL A 62 -29.10 -16.45 16.47
CA VAL A 62 -28.93 -16.61 15.01
C VAL A 62 -27.47 -16.58 14.65
N PHE A 63 -26.98 -17.63 13.96
CA PHE A 63 -25.60 -17.71 13.48
C PHE A 63 -25.46 -17.34 12.00
N ASP A 64 -26.43 -17.69 11.17
CA ASP A 64 -26.43 -17.43 9.73
C ASP A 64 -26.19 -15.93 9.44
N GLU A 65 -25.22 -15.61 8.59
CA GLU A 65 -24.77 -14.24 8.35
C GLU A 65 -25.81 -13.35 7.66
N ASP A 66 -26.69 -13.92 6.84
CA ASP A 66 -27.76 -13.15 6.20
C ASP A 66 -28.93 -12.90 7.18
N LYS A 67 -29.23 -13.86 8.04
CA LYS A 67 -30.30 -13.74 9.02
C LYS A 67 -29.94 -12.84 10.20
N ARG A 68 -28.65 -12.81 10.61
CA ARG A 68 -28.19 -11.89 11.66
C ARG A 68 -27.91 -10.47 11.16
N ALA A 69 -27.85 -10.26 9.84
CA ALA A 69 -27.55 -8.98 9.23
C ALA A 69 -28.56 -7.90 9.62
N SER A 70 -28.10 -6.71 9.92
CA SER A 70 -28.92 -5.58 10.34
C SER A 70 -28.81 -4.40 9.40
N TRP A 71 -29.94 -3.72 9.17
CA TRP A 71 -29.96 -2.44 8.49
C TRP A 71 -29.18 -1.40 9.27
N PHE A 72 -28.48 -0.52 8.55
CA PHE A 72 -27.79 0.64 9.09
C PHE A 72 -27.90 1.83 8.13
N SER A 73 -27.49 3.00 8.60
CA SER A 73 -27.47 4.22 7.81
C SER A 73 -26.15 4.95 8.01
N HIS A 74 -25.53 5.40 6.93
CA HIS A 74 -24.34 6.26 6.99
C HIS A 74 -24.56 7.56 7.74
N LYS A 75 -25.82 8.04 7.89
CA LYS A 75 -26.14 9.21 8.72
C LYS A 75 -25.96 8.96 10.22
N GLY A 76 -26.04 7.69 10.63
CA GLY A 76 -25.83 7.25 12.01
C GLY A 76 -24.49 6.53 12.22
N GLU A 77 -23.68 6.45 11.18
CA GLU A 77 -22.35 5.83 11.20
C GLU A 77 -21.27 6.86 11.51
N VAL A 78 -20.32 6.51 12.37
CA VAL A 78 -19.09 7.26 12.59
C VAL A 78 -17.93 6.33 12.28
N ALA A 79 -17.13 6.67 11.28
CA ALA A 79 -15.94 5.92 10.88
C ALA A 79 -14.72 6.86 10.93
N LEU A 80 -13.94 6.74 11.99
CA LEU A 80 -12.67 7.46 12.18
C LEU A 80 -11.53 6.44 12.18
N PRO A 81 -10.29 6.82 11.90
CA PRO A 81 -9.16 5.88 11.89
C PRO A 81 -9.02 5.02 13.16
N HIS A 82 -9.42 5.54 14.31
CA HIS A 82 -9.27 4.94 15.65
C HIS A 82 -10.58 4.55 16.32
N TYR A 83 -11.74 4.82 15.70
CA TYR A 83 -13.04 4.65 16.35
C TYR A 83 -14.14 4.42 15.32
N TYR A 84 -15.00 3.46 15.61
CA TYR A 84 -16.20 3.19 14.82
C TYR A 84 -17.44 3.15 15.69
N LYS A 85 -18.56 3.63 15.14
CA LYS A 85 -19.87 3.58 15.78
C LYS A 85 -20.97 3.42 14.74
N VAL A 86 -21.95 2.56 15.02
CA VAL A 86 -23.15 2.41 14.18
C VAL A 86 -24.35 1.95 15.01
N TYR A 87 -25.55 2.31 14.59
CA TYR A 87 -26.80 1.76 15.09
C TYR A 87 -27.29 0.65 14.17
N LEU A 88 -27.59 -0.51 14.77
CA LEU A 88 -28.08 -1.72 14.10
C LEU A 88 -29.59 -1.83 14.30
N ALA A 89 -30.37 -1.49 13.25
CA ALA A 89 -31.80 -1.25 13.37
C ALA A 89 -32.65 -2.50 13.69
N GLU A 90 -32.30 -3.70 13.12
CA GLU A 90 -33.02 -4.95 13.43
C GLU A 90 -32.85 -5.39 14.88
N HIS A 91 -31.73 -5.05 15.48
CA HIS A 91 -31.37 -5.51 16.82
C HIS A 91 -31.51 -4.43 17.89
N ASP A 92 -31.82 -3.19 17.49
CA ASP A 92 -31.86 -2.02 18.39
C ASP A 92 -30.60 -1.89 19.26
N VAL A 93 -29.43 -2.13 18.65
CA VAL A 93 -28.13 -2.08 19.34
C VAL A 93 -27.23 -1.02 18.73
N VAL A 94 -26.61 -0.21 19.60
CA VAL A 94 -25.49 0.63 19.20
C VAL A 94 -24.21 -0.14 19.41
N THR A 95 -23.43 -0.30 18.35
CA THR A 95 -22.12 -0.94 18.40
C THR A 95 -21.03 0.10 18.20
N GLU A 96 -20.05 0.09 19.09
CA GLU A 96 -18.87 0.93 19.05
C GLU A 96 -17.61 0.07 19.25
N PHE A 97 -16.49 0.45 18.64
CA PHE A 97 -15.21 -0.18 18.95
C PHE A 97 -14.01 0.74 18.69
N THR A 98 -12.93 0.46 19.41
CA THR A 98 -11.65 1.18 19.30
C THR A 98 -10.49 0.20 19.47
N PRO A 99 -9.56 0.11 18.47
CA PRO A 99 -8.45 -0.84 18.51
C PRO A 99 -7.18 -0.27 19.11
N THR A 100 -6.30 -1.19 19.56
CA THR A 100 -4.86 -1.02 19.70
C THR A 100 -4.14 -1.67 18.49
N GLU A 101 -2.86 -1.96 18.59
CA GLU A 101 -2.12 -2.65 17.52
C GLU A 101 -2.62 -4.09 17.29
N ARG A 102 -2.95 -4.83 18.38
CA ARG A 102 -3.28 -6.27 18.36
C ARG A 102 -4.57 -6.61 19.08
N ALA A 103 -5.20 -5.63 19.73
CA ALA A 103 -6.43 -5.82 20.48
C ALA A 103 -7.50 -4.78 20.09
N VAL A 104 -8.73 -4.97 20.55
CA VAL A 104 -9.83 -4.04 20.36
C VAL A 104 -10.79 -4.13 21.56
N LEU A 105 -11.36 -2.99 21.95
CA LEU A 105 -12.45 -2.94 22.90
C LEU A 105 -13.75 -2.61 22.17
N PHE A 106 -14.74 -3.50 22.29
CA PHE A 106 -16.11 -3.27 21.86
C PHE A 106 -16.97 -2.76 23.00
N ARG A 107 -17.94 -1.92 22.65
CA ARG A 107 -19.01 -1.44 23.53
C ARG A 107 -20.34 -1.62 22.81
N PHE A 108 -21.17 -2.54 23.32
CA PHE A 108 -22.51 -2.79 22.83
C PHE A 108 -23.52 -2.17 23.78
N THR A 109 -24.37 -1.26 23.29
CA THR A 109 -25.48 -0.68 24.05
C THR A 109 -26.76 -1.36 23.61
N PHE A 110 -27.31 -2.20 24.48
CA PHE A 110 -28.49 -3.02 24.22
C PHE A 110 -29.80 -2.34 24.64
N PRO A 111 -30.95 -2.72 24.03
CA PRO A 111 -32.27 -2.41 24.54
C PRO A 111 -32.57 -3.23 25.79
N GLU A 112 -33.73 -3.00 26.40
CA GLU A 112 -34.28 -3.94 27.37
C GLU A 112 -34.72 -5.21 26.65
N ASN A 113 -34.06 -6.34 26.95
CA ASN A 113 -34.34 -7.62 26.30
C ASN A 113 -33.87 -8.79 27.16
N GLU A 114 -34.72 -9.78 27.32
CA GLU A 114 -34.35 -11.08 27.96
C GLU A 114 -33.42 -11.94 27.08
N HIS A 115 -33.29 -11.61 25.78
CA HIS A 115 -32.63 -12.37 24.74
C HIS A 115 -31.70 -11.45 23.93
N SER A 116 -30.69 -10.91 24.60
CA SER A 116 -29.57 -10.18 23.97
C SER A 116 -28.40 -11.14 23.78
N TYR A 117 -27.82 -11.20 22.58
CA TYR A 117 -26.74 -12.13 22.25
C TYR A 117 -25.57 -11.42 21.60
N VAL A 118 -24.38 -12.04 21.68
CA VAL A 118 -23.25 -11.76 20.84
C VAL A 118 -22.81 -13.05 20.13
N VAL A 119 -22.73 -12.97 18.82
CA VAL A 119 -22.24 -14.05 17.95
C VAL A 119 -20.76 -13.83 17.67
N VAL A 120 -19.96 -14.87 17.90
CA VAL A 120 -18.55 -14.94 17.50
C VAL A 120 -18.42 -15.96 16.39
N ASP A 121 -18.08 -15.53 15.20
CA ASP A 121 -17.95 -16.33 14.00
C ASP A 121 -16.47 -16.51 13.65
N ALA A 122 -15.96 -17.73 13.80
CA ALA A 122 -14.54 -18.05 13.54
C ALA A 122 -14.25 -18.37 12.07
N PHE A 123 -15.23 -18.19 11.21
CA PHE A 123 -15.18 -18.38 9.76
C PHE A 123 -14.95 -19.83 9.31
N ASP A 124 -15.17 -20.07 8.03
CA ASP A 124 -15.03 -21.36 7.39
C ASP A 124 -13.57 -21.73 7.04
N ARG A 125 -13.38 -22.87 6.37
CA ARG A 125 -12.11 -23.49 5.98
C ARG A 125 -11.24 -23.95 7.14
N GLY A 126 -11.86 -24.25 8.28
CA GLY A 126 -11.24 -24.76 9.48
C GLY A 126 -11.19 -23.73 10.59
N SER A 127 -11.89 -24.00 11.66
CA SER A 127 -11.90 -23.13 12.82
C SER A 127 -12.21 -23.92 14.11
N TYR A 128 -11.93 -23.26 15.23
CA TYR A 128 -12.11 -23.80 16.57
C TYR A 128 -12.70 -22.73 17.48
N ILE A 129 -13.62 -23.17 18.34
CA ILE A 129 -14.23 -22.34 19.39
C ILE A 129 -14.33 -23.14 20.68
N ARG A 130 -14.05 -22.46 21.80
CA ARG A 130 -14.35 -22.93 23.15
C ARG A 130 -14.91 -21.81 24.00
N ILE A 131 -16.09 -22.02 24.59
CA ILE A 131 -16.72 -21.11 25.53
C ILE A 131 -16.27 -21.49 26.94
N VAL A 132 -15.81 -20.53 27.73
CA VAL A 132 -15.31 -20.67 29.10
C VAL A 132 -16.17 -19.78 30.00
N PRO A 133 -17.37 -20.20 30.40
CA PRO A 133 -18.34 -19.33 31.08
C PRO A 133 -17.84 -18.80 32.43
N GLU A 134 -17.06 -19.62 33.17
CA GLU A 134 -16.50 -19.22 34.46
C GLU A 134 -15.48 -18.06 34.38
N LYS A 135 -14.99 -17.77 33.17
CA LYS A 135 -14.12 -16.64 32.88
C LYS A 135 -14.81 -15.56 32.02
N ASN A 136 -16.11 -15.71 31.71
CA ASN A 136 -16.83 -14.86 30.74
C ASN A 136 -16.07 -14.75 29.41
N ARG A 137 -15.50 -15.83 28.90
CA ARG A 137 -14.53 -15.82 27.80
C ARG A 137 -14.88 -16.82 26.72
N ILE A 138 -14.50 -16.45 25.50
CA ILE A 138 -14.43 -17.35 24.33
C ILE A 138 -12.98 -17.36 23.87
N ILE A 139 -12.46 -18.54 23.56
CA ILE A 139 -11.19 -18.70 22.85
C ILE A 139 -11.46 -19.45 21.54
N GLY A 140 -10.66 -19.15 20.53
CA GLY A 140 -10.79 -19.81 19.25
C GLY A 140 -9.59 -19.58 18.34
N TYR A 141 -9.64 -20.21 17.18
CA TYR A 141 -8.74 -19.87 16.07
C TYR A 141 -9.45 -19.98 14.72
N SER A 142 -8.94 -19.22 13.76
CA SER A 142 -9.27 -19.33 12.34
C SER A 142 -8.03 -19.79 11.57
N THR A 143 -8.21 -20.77 10.67
CA THR A 143 -7.19 -21.16 9.70
C THR A 143 -7.47 -20.61 8.31
N ARG A 144 -8.58 -19.85 8.16
CA ARG A 144 -8.96 -19.30 6.87
C ARG A 144 -7.85 -18.44 6.30
N ASN A 145 -7.53 -18.66 5.04
CA ASN A 145 -6.53 -17.90 4.30
C ASN A 145 -6.82 -17.97 2.79
N SER A 146 -6.14 -17.11 2.04
CA SER A 146 -6.22 -17.06 0.58
C SER A 146 -4.90 -17.50 -0.09
N GLY A 147 -4.01 -18.14 0.64
CA GLY A 147 -2.69 -18.61 0.23
C GLY A 147 -1.55 -17.89 0.95
N GLY A 148 -0.33 -18.25 0.62
CA GLY A 148 0.88 -17.65 1.20
C GLY A 148 1.06 -17.98 2.68
N VAL A 149 0.70 -19.20 3.13
CA VAL A 149 0.86 -19.65 4.52
C VAL A 149 1.23 -21.14 4.60
N PRO A 150 2.05 -21.54 5.60
CA PRO A 150 2.28 -22.93 5.95
C PRO A 150 1.02 -23.61 6.52
N GLN A 151 1.02 -24.95 6.56
CA GLN A 151 -0.13 -25.73 7.03
C GLN A 151 -0.49 -25.52 8.50
N ASN A 152 0.47 -25.11 9.32
CA ASN A 152 0.24 -24.82 10.74
C ASN A 152 -0.26 -23.41 11.02
N PHE A 153 -0.57 -22.62 9.99
CA PHE A 153 -1.10 -21.28 10.13
C PHE A 153 -2.39 -21.25 10.94
N ARG A 154 -2.44 -20.38 11.96
CA ARG A 154 -3.63 -20.10 12.76
C ARG A 154 -3.58 -18.65 13.23
N ASN A 155 -4.75 -18.01 13.24
CA ASN A 155 -4.96 -16.79 14.01
C ASN A 155 -5.74 -17.14 15.25
N TYR A 156 -5.07 -17.25 16.39
CA TYR A 156 -5.67 -17.51 17.70
C TYR A 156 -6.32 -16.23 18.21
N PHE A 157 -7.50 -16.34 18.83
CA PHE A 157 -8.15 -15.17 19.40
C PHE A 157 -8.80 -15.46 20.75
N ILE A 158 -8.98 -14.39 21.54
CA ILE A 158 -9.67 -14.37 22.84
C ILE A 158 -10.70 -13.26 22.77
N VAL A 159 -11.92 -13.56 23.25
CA VAL A 159 -12.99 -12.60 23.46
C VAL A 159 -13.42 -12.69 24.93
N GLU A 160 -13.23 -11.63 25.71
CA GLU A 160 -13.55 -11.58 27.12
C GLU A 160 -14.62 -10.54 27.38
N PHE A 161 -15.68 -10.91 28.11
CA PHE A 161 -16.81 -10.04 28.40
C PHE A 161 -16.82 -9.59 29.85
N ASP A 162 -17.32 -8.39 30.08
CA ASP A 162 -17.45 -7.80 31.43
C ASP A 162 -18.67 -8.30 32.20
N LYS A 163 -19.49 -9.19 31.59
CA LYS A 163 -20.72 -9.73 32.18
C LYS A 163 -20.78 -11.27 32.09
N PRO A 164 -21.38 -11.93 33.09
CA PRO A 164 -21.62 -13.36 33.04
C PRO A 164 -22.65 -13.71 31.97
N PHE A 165 -22.48 -14.89 31.35
CA PHE A 165 -23.39 -15.41 30.35
C PHE A 165 -24.65 -15.99 30.95
N THR A 166 -25.81 -15.62 30.40
CA THR A 166 -27.12 -16.22 30.72
C THR A 166 -27.52 -17.30 29.72
N TYR A 167 -26.81 -17.37 28.57
CA TYR A 167 -27.00 -18.36 27.53
C TYR A 167 -25.64 -18.66 26.88
N THR A 168 -25.44 -19.92 26.50
CA THR A 168 -24.24 -20.37 25.76
C THR A 168 -24.61 -21.42 24.75
N ALA A 169 -24.15 -21.28 23.51
CA ALA A 169 -24.21 -22.33 22.50
C ALA A 169 -22.96 -22.28 21.63
N SER A 170 -22.40 -23.43 21.33
CA SER A 170 -21.41 -23.54 20.24
C SER A 170 -22.13 -23.79 18.91
N VAL A 171 -21.44 -23.50 17.81
CA VAL A 171 -21.96 -23.75 16.47
C VAL A 171 -20.99 -24.63 15.70
N LYS A 172 -21.51 -25.62 15.04
CA LYS A 172 -20.78 -26.52 14.15
C LYS A 172 -21.46 -26.58 12.80
N ASP A 173 -20.77 -26.07 11.77
CA ASP A 173 -21.24 -26.09 10.37
C ASP A 173 -22.70 -25.59 10.24
N SER A 174 -22.97 -24.43 10.80
CA SER A 174 -24.28 -23.76 10.87
C SER A 174 -25.29 -24.31 11.86
N VAL A 175 -24.99 -25.44 12.57
CA VAL A 175 -25.88 -26.06 13.55
C VAL A 175 -25.57 -25.56 14.96
N ILE A 176 -26.54 -24.91 15.59
CA ILE A 176 -26.44 -24.40 16.98
C ILE A 176 -26.57 -25.62 17.95
N GLN A 177 -25.63 -25.71 18.90
CA GLN A 177 -25.54 -26.79 19.88
C GLN A 177 -25.43 -26.24 21.30
N GLU A 178 -26.56 -26.11 21.97
CA GLU A 178 -26.66 -25.52 23.31
C GLU A 178 -25.96 -26.36 24.40
N SER A 179 -25.92 -27.67 24.23
CA SER A 179 -25.31 -28.61 25.19
C SER A 179 -23.77 -28.68 25.10
N GLN A 180 -23.19 -28.10 24.09
CA GLN A 180 -21.74 -28.15 23.83
C GLN A 180 -21.11 -26.77 23.90
N LYS A 181 -19.92 -26.70 24.50
CA LYS A 181 -19.15 -25.44 24.67
C LYS A 181 -17.88 -25.40 23.83
N GLU A 182 -17.60 -26.48 23.09
CA GLU A 182 -16.37 -26.60 22.31
C GLU A 182 -16.68 -27.27 20.96
N GLN A 183 -16.15 -26.69 19.88
CA GLN A 183 -16.27 -27.20 18.52
C GLN A 183 -14.96 -26.98 17.75
N GLN A 184 -14.57 -28.00 17.01
CA GLN A 184 -13.61 -27.93 15.92
C GLN A 184 -14.32 -28.44 14.66
N ALA A 185 -14.41 -27.59 13.63
CA ALA A 185 -15.22 -27.86 12.45
C ALA A 185 -14.68 -27.17 11.21
N ALA A 186 -15.29 -27.43 10.06
CA ALA A 186 -15.03 -26.60 8.88
C ALA A 186 -15.44 -25.14 9.14
N HIS A 187 -16.55 -24.95 9.90
CA HIS A 187 -17.01 -23.64 10.31
C HIS A 187 -17.52 -23.68 11.76
N ALA A 188 -16.73 -23.20 12.70
CA ALA A 188 -17.08 -23.12 14.11
C ALA A 188 -17.51 -21.71 14.51
N GLY A 189 -18.35 -21.60 15.52
CA GLY A 189 -18.78 -20.33 16.10
C GLY A 189 -19.33 -20.50 17.52
N ALA A 190 -19.64 -19.38 18.16
CA ALA A 190 -20.26 -19.32 19.47
C ALA A 190 -21.35 -18.26 19.50
N ILE A 191 -22.41 -18.53 20.30
CA ILE A 191 -23.44 -17.58 20.64
C ILE A 191 -23.52 -17.53 22.16
N ILE A 192 -23.31 -16.35 22.73
CA ILE A 192 -23.48 -16.11 24.16
C ILE A 192 -24.60 -15.10 24.38
N GLY A 193 -25.31 -15.23 25.47
CA GLY A 193 -26.47 -14.39 25.77
C GLY A 193 -26.37 -13.65 27.10
N PHE A 194 -27.14 -12.57 27.16
CA PHE A 194 -27.30 -11.69 28.31
C PHE A 194 -28.78 -11.35 28.48
N LYS A 195 -29.17 -11.03 29.71
CA LYS A 195 -30.40 -10.29 29.99
C LYS A 195 -30.05 -8.83 30.19
N THR A 196 -30.63 -7.96 29.40
CA THR A 196 -30.24 -6.56 29.38
C THR A 196 -31.41 -5.63 29.74
N LYS A 197 -31.10 -4.54 30.46
CA LYS A 197 -31.98 -3.42 30.68
C LYS A 197 -31.81 -2.40 29.54
N LYS A 198 -32.76 -1.46 29.44
CA LYS A 198 -32.65 -0.38 28.45
C LYS A 198 -31.38 0.43 28.62
N GLY A 199 -30.58 0.48 27.56
CA GLY A 199 -29.31 1.21 27.54
C GLY A 199 -28.18 0.50 28.26
N GLU A 200 -28.35 -0.78 28.59
CA GLU A 200 -27.28 -1.53 29.24
C GLU A 200 -26.12 -1.79 28.32
N ILE A 201 -24.91 -1.55 28.83
CA ILE A 201 -23.66 -1.69 28.11
C ILE A 201 -23.04 -3.05 28.45
N VAL A 202 -22.62 -3.77 27.40
CA VAL A 202 -21.76 -4.95 27.48
C VAL A 202 -20.47 -4.65 26.74
N HIS A 203 -19.33 -4.82 27.39
CA HIS A 203 -18.03 -4.70 26.76
C HIS A 203 -17.49 -6.07 26.36
N ALA A 204 -16.78 -6.11 25.20
CA ALA A 204 -15.99 -7.25 24.79
C ALA A 204 -14.53 -6.81 24.52
N ARG A 205 -13.59 -7.37 25.26
CA ARG A 205 -12.16 -7.21 25.08
C ARG A 205 -11.68 -8.32 24.17
N VAL A 206 -11.07 -7.97 23.03
CA VAL A 206 -10.67 -8.95 22.02
C VAL A 206 -9.22 -8.76 21.68
N ALA A 207 -8.48 -9.86 21.56
CA ALA A 207 -7.13 -9.84 21.02
C ALA A 207 -6.87 -11.12 20.22
N SER A 208 -5.93 -11.04 19.29
CA SER A 208 -5.51 -12.18 18.49
C SER A 208 -3.98 -12.30 18.42
N SER A 209 -3.52 -13.47 17.99
CA SER A 209 -2.11 -13.81 17.82
C SER A 209 -1.94 -14.86 16.74
N PHE A 210 -0.91 -14.72 15.92
CA PHE A 210 -0.48 -15.78 15.00
C PHE A 210 0.47 -16.80 15.65
N VAL A 211 0.89 -16.52 16.90
CA VAL A 211 1.85 -17.34 17.64
C VAL A 211 1.14 -18.40 18.51
N SER A 212 0.29 -17.97 19.44
CA SER A 212 -0.40 -18.87 20.37
C SER A 212 -1.54 -18.18 21.14
N TYR A 213 -2.32 -18.98 21.92
CA TYR A 213 -3.31 -18.43 22.86
C TYR A 213 -2.66 -17.60 23.96
N GLU A 214 -1.53 -18.05 24.50
CA GLU A 214 -0.78 -17.35 25.55
C GLU A 214 -0.29 -15.98 25.04
N GLN A 215 0.07 -15.93 23.78
CA GLN A 215 0.45 -14.67 23.14
C GLN A 215 -0.78 -13.78 22.90
N ALA A 216 -1.93 -14.34 22.52
CA ALA A 216 -3.18 -13.58 22.41
C ALA A 216 -3.60 -12.98 23.78
N GLU A 217 -3.43 -13.74 24.88
CA GLU A 217 -3.62 -13.21 26.26
C GLU A 217 -2.69 -12.06 26.57
N ARG A 218 -1.45 -12.14 26.12
CA ARG A 218 -0.49 -11.04 26.27
C ARG A 218 -0.92 -9.81 25.45
N ASN A 219 -1.32 -10.01 24.22
CA ASN A 219 -1.79 -8.93 23.35
C ASN A 219 -3.05 -8.25 23.94
N LEU A 220 -3.88 -8.98 24.67
CA LEU A 220 -5.05 -8.42 25.37
C LEU A 220 -4.64 -7.38 26.43
N LEU A 221 -3.43 -7.48 26.99
CA LEU A 221 -2.91 -6.52 27.98
C LEU A 221 -2.70 -5.11 27.38
N GLU A 222 -2.64 -4.96 26.06
CA GLU A 222 -2.59 -3.65 25.40
C GLU A 222 -3.78 -2.75 25.78
N LEU A 223 -4.93 -3.34 26.10
CA LEU A 223 -6.12 -2.60 26.55
C LEU A 223 -5.98 -2.08 27.99
N GLY A 224 -5.09 -2.65 28.80
CA GLY A 224 -4.87 -2.27 30.18
C GLY A 224 -6.17 -2.27 31.00
N ALA A 225 -6.24 -1.35 31.95
CA ALA A 225 -7.42 -1.03 32.75
C ALA A 225 -8.16 0.24 32.26
N ASP A 226 -7.87 0.67 31.05
CA ASP A 226 -8.43 1.90 30.49
C ASP A 226 -9.94 1.77 30.23
N SER A 227 -10.65 2.86 30.43
CA SER A 227 -12.04 2.97 29.99
C SER A 227 -12.12 3.00 28.45
N PHE A 228 -13.28 2.71 27.89
CA PHE A 228 -13.52 2.80 26.46
C PHE A 228 -13.14 4.20 25.90
N ASP A 229 -13.59 5.25 26.56
CA ASP A 229 -13.35 6.62 26.10
C ASP A 229 -11.87 7.03 26.22
N THR A 230 -11.14 6.49 27.22
CA THR A 230 -9.68 6.65 27.32
C THR A 230 -8.96 5.99 26.17
N LEU A 231 -9.37 4.77 25.77
CA LEU A 231 -8.79 4.08 24.61
C LEU A 231 -9.10 4.80 23.29
N VAL A 232 -10.31 5.36 23.13
CA VAL A 232 -10.64 6.22 21.97
C VAL A 232 -9.69 7.42 21.91
N GLN A 233 -9.46 8.09 23.05
CA GLN A 233 -8.54 9.24 23.08
C GLN A 233 -7.09 8.82 22.76
N LYS A 234 -6.59 7.72 23.30
CA LYS A 234 -5.26 7.18 22.97
C LYS A 234 -5.14 6.84 21.47
N GLY A 235 -6.21 6.31 20.86
CA GLY A 235 -6.28 6.06 19.43
C GLY A 235 -6.18 7.33 18.60
N ARG A 236 -6.93 8.36 18.99
CA ARG A 236 -6.86 9.69 18.39
C ARG A 236 -5.46 10.27 18.46
N ASP A 237 -4.84 10.20 19.65
CA ASP A 237 -3.50 10.74 19.87
C ASP A 237 -2.45 10.00 19.02
N ALA A 238 -2.54 8.68 18.92
CA ALA A 238 -1.64 7.89 18.07
C ALA A 238 -1.72 8.32 16.59
N TRP A 239 -2.92 8.52 16.05
CA TRP A 239 -3.10 9.02 14.69
C TRP A 239 -2.65 10.48 14.55
N ASN A 240 -2.97 11.35 15.49
CA ASN A 240 -2.54 12.75 15.44
C ASN A 240 -1.00 12.89 15.49
N ASN A 241 -0.31 12.01 16.19
CA ASN A 241 1.16 12.01 16.23
C ASN A 241 1.79 11.71 14.86
N VAL A 242 1.18 10.88 14.05
CA VAL A 242 1.71 10.56 12.71
C VAL A 242 1.16 11.48 11.63
N LEU A 243 -0.14 11.81 11.65
CA LEU A 243 -0.76 12.72 10.67
C LEU A 243 -0.28 14.16 10.87
N GLY A 244 -0.08 14.58 12.11
CA GLY A 244 0.40 15.92 12.46
C GLY A 244 1.86 16.20 12.09
N LYS A 245 2.59 15.20 11.59
CA LYS A 245 3.92 15.45 10.99
C LYS A 245 3.86 16.28 9.71
N ILE A 246 2.69 16.40 9.09
CA ILE A 246 2.46 17.27 7.94
C ILE A 246 1.25 18.15 8.21
N GLU A 247 1.49 19.45 8.32
CA GLU A 247 0.46 20.46 8.48
C GLU A 247 0.29 21.24 7.18
N VAL A 248 -0.95 21.44 6.71
CA VAL A 248 -1.23 22.18 5.47
C VAL A 248 -2.24 23.29 5.73
N GLU A 249 -2.05 24.43 5.05
CA GLU A 249 -2.87 25.63 5.18
C GLU A 249 -3.21 26.23 3.81
N GLY A 250 -4.36 26.93 3.74
CA GLY A 250 -4.75 27.70 2.55
C GLY A 250 -5.38 26.89 1.43
N GLY A 251 -5.93 25.71 1.77
CA GLY A 251 -6.82 24.92 0.93
C GLY A 251 -8.29 25.14 1.27
N ASN A 252 -9.19 24.56 0.47
CA ASN A 252 -10.60 24.41 0.81
C ASN A 252 -10.84 23.12 1.62
N LEU A 253 -12.06 22.95 2.15
CA LEU A 253 -12.39 21.79 2.98
C LEU A 253 -12.22 20.45 2.26
N ASP A 254 -12.57 20.37 0.99
CA ASP A 254 -12.43 19.14 0.20
C ASP A 254 -10.96 18.76 -0.05
N GLN A 255 -10.10 19.77 -0.27
CA GLN A 255 -8.66 19.58 -0.38
C GLN A 255 -8.05 19.06 0.94
N TYR A 256 -8.47 19.61 2.09
CA TYR A 256 -8.03 19.09 3.40
C TYR A 256 -8.49 17.66 3.63
N ARG A 257 -9.74 17.34 3.36
CA ARG A 257 -10.29 15.98 3.50
C ARG A 257 -9.56 15.00 2.59
N THR A 258 -9.35 15.35 1.33
CA THR A 258 -8.62 14.51 0.38
C THR A 258 -7.17 14.29 0.83
N PHE A 259 -6.48 15.37 1.21
CA PHE A 259 -5.08 15.29 1.65
C PHE A 259 -4.91 14.39 2.88
N TYR A 260 -5.67 14.63 3.95
CA TYR A 260 -5.52 13.83 5.18
C TYR A 260 -6.08 12.41 5.05
N SER A 261 -7.06 12.18 4.17
CA SER A 261 -7.50 10.81 3.82
C SER A 261 -6.40 10.05 3.07
N CYS A 262 -5.71 10.70 2.13
CA CYS A 262 -4.56 10.13 1.45
C CYS A 262 -3.39 9.89 2.41
N LEU A 263 -3.09 10.85 3.29
CA LEU A 263 -2.04 10.68 4.30
C LEU A 263 -2.35 9.51 5.24
N TYR A 264 -3.59 9.39 5.72
CA TYR A 264 -4.05 8.27 6.53
C TYR A 264 -3.82 6.92 5.83
N ARG A 265 -4.23 6.79 4.56
CA ARG A 265 -4.06 5.53 3.80
C ARG A 265 -2.60 5.20 3.52
N SER A 266 -1.73 6.18 3.40
CA SER A 266 -0.28 5.98 3.27
C SER A 266 0.38 5.40 4.54
N LEU A 267 -0.33 5.35 5.67
CA LEU A 267 0.17 4.91 6.97
C LEU A 267 -0.51 3.62 7.49
N LEU A 268 -1.21 2.91 6.59
CA LEU A 268 -1.86 1.64 6.91
C LEU A 268 -0.96 0.43 6.56
N PHE A 269 -0.28 0.48 5.43
CA PHE A 269 0.54 -0.61 4.90
C PHE A 269 2.00 -0.19 4.70
N PRO A 270 2.97 -1.12 4.76
CA PRO A 270 2.84 -2.53 5.18
C PRO A 270 2.29 -2.66 6.59
N ARG A 271 1.57 -3.76 6.85
CA ARG A 271 1.02 -4.06 8.17
C ARG A 271 2.07 -4.77 9.03
N ALA A 272 2.14 -4.42 10.32
CA ALA A 272 2.93 -5.17 11.28
C ALA A 272 2.46 -6.63 11.34
N PHE A 273 3.39 -7.56 11.32
CA PHE A 273 3.14 -9.00 11.46
C PHE A 273 4.05 -9.60 12.54
N TYR A 274 4.33 -8.81 13.55
CA TYR A 274 5.11 -9.19 14.73
C TYR A 274 4.33 -8.92 16.01
N GLU A 275 4.73 -9.59 17.06
CA GLU A 275 4.15 -9.47 18.38
C GLU A 275 5.26 -9.22 19.39
N LEU A 276 4.93 -8.93 20.63
CA LEU A 276 5.92 -8.67 21.67
C LEU A 276 5.94 -9.80 22.70
N ASP A 277 7.09 -10.36 22.95
CA ASP A 277 7.27 -11.39 23.96
C ASP A 277 7.16 -10.86 25.41
N LYS A 278 7.49 -11.70 26.41
CA LYS A 278 7.43 -11.34 27.83
C LYS A 278 8.39 -10.21 28.21
N GLN A 279 9.44 -10.02 27.47
CA GLN A 279 10.45 -9.01 27.66
C GLN A 279 10.19 -7.74 26.84
N GLY A 280 9.13 -7.74 26.01
CA GLY A 280 8.82 -6.65 25.08
C GLY A 280 9.67 -6.68 23.80
N ALA A 281 10.37 -7.79 23.54
CA ALA A 281 11.13 -7.97 22.30
C ALA A 281 10.23 -8.45 21.16
N PRO A 282 10.48 -8.01 19.90
CA PRO A 282 9.69 -8.46 18.75
C PRO A 282 9.94 -9.95 18.46
N ILE A 283 8.84 -10.66 18.28
CA ILE A 283 8.79 -12.03 17.79
C ILE A 283 7.71 -12.13 16.71
N HIS A 284 7.83 -13.10 15.81
CA HIS A 284 6.79 -13.30 14.81
C HIS A 284 6.60 -14.80 14.48
N TYR A 285 5.39 -15.14 14.08
CA TYR A 285 5.16 -16.35 13.32
C TYR A 285 5.65 -16.13 11.90
N SER A 286 6.56 -16.98 11.41
CA SER A 286 7.04 -16.88 10.03
C SER A 286 5.95 -17.37 9.06
N PRO A 287 5.40 -16.51 8.20
CA PRO A 287 4.45 -16.95 7.19
C PRO A 287 5.12 -17.70 6.05
N TYR A 288 6.44 -17.89 6.11
CA TYR A 288 7.24 -18.58 5.10
C TYR A 288 7.59 -20.02 5.49
N ASN A 289 7.99 -20.26 6.74
CA ASN A 289 8.40 -21.58 7.20
C ASN A 289 7.57 -22.15 8.37
N GLY A 290 6.68 -21.34 8.98
CA GLY A 290 5.79 -21.75 10.06
C GLY A 290 6.43 -21.81 11.46
N GLU A 291 7.65 -21.32 11.62
CA GLU A 291 8.32 -21.23 12.91
C GLU A 291 7.99 -19.90 13.62
N VAL A 292 8.18 -19.89 14.94
CA VAL A 292 8.15 -18.65 15.73
C VAL A 292 9.58 -18.17 15.93
N LEU A 293 9.88 -17.00 15.41
CA LEU A 293 11.25 -16.46 15.31
C LEU A 293 11.35 -15.07 15.92
N PRO A 294 12.55 -14.66 16.38
CA PRO A 294 12.77 -13.31 16.87
C PRO A 294 12.86 -12.28 15.74
N GLY A 295 12.56 -11.03 16.06
CA GLY A 295 12.70 -9.88 15.16
C GLY A 295 11.39 -9.42 14.54
N TYR A 296 11.47 -8.30 13.83
CA TYR A 296 10.35 -7.69 13.15
C TYR A 296 9.93 -8.48 11.90
N MET A 297 8.64 -8.46 11.62
CA MET A 297 8.04 -8.91 10.37
C MET A 297 6.92 -7.94 9.98
N TYR A 298 6.85 -7.59 8.70
CA TYR A 298 5.79 -6.81 8.08
C TYR A 298 5.28 -7.50 6.84
N THR A 299 4.03 -7.25 6.49
CA THR A 299 3.38 -7.92 5.35
C THR A 299 2.28 -7.05 4.74
N ASP A 300 1.50 -7.61 3.83
CA ASP A 300 0.35 -7.00 3.16
C ASP A 300 0.76 -5.81 2.28
N THR A 301 1.68 -6.07 1.37
CA THR A 301 2.12 -5.10 0.36
C THR A 301 2.67 -5.78 -0.89
N GLY A 302 2.53 -5.09 -2.03
CA GLY A 302 3.18 -5.42 -3.30
C GLY A 302 4.18 -4.33 -3.68
N PHE A 303 5.41 -4.72 -4.00
CA PHE A 303 6.45 -3.74 -4.29
C PHE A 303 6.36 -3.16 -5.70
N TRP A 304 5.78 -3.88 -6.67
CA TRP A 304 5.51 -3.31 -7.99
C TRP A 304 4.70 -2.01 -7.91
N ASP A 305 3.74 -1.96 -6.97
CA ASP A 305 2.95 -0.77 -6.69
C ASP A 305 3.75 0.25 -5.87
N THR A 306 4.28 -0.16 -4.71
CA THR A 306 4.66 0.71 -3.60
C THR A 306 6.10 1.21 -3.62
N PHE A 307 6.99 0.62 -4.45
CA PHE A 307 8.37 1.11 -4.56
C PHE A 307 8.44 2.56 -5.07
N ARG A 308 7.44 2.98 -5.85
CA ARG A 308 7.45 4.21 -6.64
C ARG A 308 7.44 5.46 -5.78
N CYS A 309 6.56 5.54 -4.78
CA CYS A 309 6.58 6.68 -3.86
C CYS A 309 6.16 6.36 -2.42
N LEU A 310 5.44 5.28 -2.12
CA LEU A 310 5.11 4.96 -0.73
C LEU A 310 6.38 4.74 0.10
N PHE A 311 7.27 3.85 -0.32
CA PHE A 311 8.52 3.61 0.41
C PHE A 311 9.45 4.82 0.46
N PRO A 312 9.64 5.60 -0.61
CA PRO A 312 10.29 6.90 -0.51
C PRO A 312 9.64 7.87 0.48
N PHE A 313 8.31 7.84 0.61
CA PHE A 313 7.59 8.65 1.60
C PHE A 313 7.91 8.19 3.03
N LEU A 314 7.95 6.88 3.27
CA LEU A 314 8.38 6.33 4.56
C LEU A 314 9.84 6.68 4.87
N ASN A 315 10.73 6.65 3.87
CA ASN A 315 12.13 7.07 4.03
C ASN A 315 12.25 8.54 4.46
N LEU A 316 11.38 9.41 3.96
CA LEU A 316 11.42 10.84 4.25
C LEU A 316 10.78 11.17 5.59
N MET A 317 9.59 10.64 5.87
CA MET A 317 8.76 11.07 6.98
C MET A 317 8.75 10.12 8.18
N TYR A 318 8.94 8.80 7.94
CA TYR A 318 8.82 7.75 8.97
C TYR A 318 9.96 6.73 8.91
N PRO A 319 11.23 7.17 8.88
CA PRO A 319 12.38 6.27 8.73
C PRO A 319 12.50 5.27 9.88
N SER A 320 12.00 5.57 11.08
CA SER A 320 12.02 4.62 12.21
C SER A 320 11.15 3.39 11.95
N VAL A 321 9.94 3.57 11.43
CA VAL A 321 9.06 2.46 11.04
C VAL A 321 9.66 1.71 9.85
N ASN A 322 10.18 2.44 8.86
CA ASN A 322 10.78 1.78 7.71
C ASN A 322 12.03 0.97 8.07
N ARG A 323 12.78 1.34 9.12
CA ARG A 323 13.88 0.53 9.64
C ARG A 323 13.41 -0.86 10.09
N GLU A 324 12.27 -0.92 10.79
CA GLU A 324 11.67 -2.19 11.21
C GLU A 324 11.19 -3.02 10.02
N ILE A 325 10.60 -2.35 9.02
CA ILE A 325 10.18 -3.00 7.76
C ILE A 325 11.40 -3.59 7.02
N GLN A 326 12.50 -2.83 6.93
CA GLN A 326 13.74 -3.31 6.29
C GLN A 326 14.33 -4.53 7.01
N GLU A 327 14.30 -4.54 8.34
CA GLU A 327 14.69 -5.72 9.15
C GLU A 327 13.78 -6.92 8.82
N GLY A 328 12.46 -6.70 8.76
CA GLY A 328 11.49 -7.74 8.38
C GLY A 328 11.75 -8.31 6.98
N LEU A 329 12.17 -7.49 6.02
CA LEU A 329 12.53 -7.96 4.68
C LEU A 329 13.77 -8.86 4.69
N VAL A 330 14.79 -8.49 5.46
CA VAL A 330 15.98 -9.34 5.64
C VAL A 330 15.62 -10.66 6.33
N ASN A 331 14.73 -10.63 7.33
CA ASN A 331 14.20 -11.83 7.97
C ASN A 331 13.46 -12.71 6.95
N THR A 332 12.62 -12.12 6.10
CA THR A 332 11.93 -12.87 5.03
C THR A 332 12.91 -13.62 4.13
N TYR A 333 14.00 -12.97 3.73
CA TYR A 333 15.03 -13.64 2.92
C TYR A 333 15.69 -14.80 3.69
N LYS A 334 16.04 -14.62 4.97
CA LYS A 334 16.61 -15.68 5.81
C LYS A 334 15.68 -16.88 5.98
N GLU A 335 14.38 -16.64 6.02
CA GLU A 335 13.36 -17.66 6.30
C GLU A 335 12.86 -18.37 5.04
N SER A 336 12.86 -17.71 3.89
CA SER A 336 12.31 -18.25 2.64
C SER A 336 13.33 -18.43 1.50
N GLY A 337 14.53 -17.82 1.61
CA GLY A 337 15.52 -17.78 0.55
C GLY A 337 15.27 -16.72 -0.52
N PHE A 338 14.20 -15.91 -0.40
CA PHE A 338 13.86 -14.81 -1.32
C PHE A 338 13.35 -13.59 -0.59
N PHE A 339 13.62 -12.41 -1.14
CA PHE A 339 12.82 -11.23 -0.78
C PHE A 339 11.41 -11.35 -1.33
N PRO A 340 10.38 -10.84 -0.62
CA PRO A 340 9.03 -10.83 -1.16
C PRO A 340 8.93 -9.79 -2.29
N GLU A 341 8.13 -10.08 -3.30
CA GLU A 341 7.70 -9.07 -4.28
C GLU A 341 6.23 -8.70 -4.05
N TRP A 342 5.43 -9.67 -3.64
CA TRP A 342 4.11 -9.50 -3.05
C TRP A 342 3.96 -10.44 -1.85
N ALA A 343 3.54 -9.92 -0.70
CA ALA A 343 3.34 -10.70 0.52
C ALA A 343 1.97 -10.45 1.13
N SER A 344 1.26 -11.54 1.52
CA SER A 344 -0.01 -11.49 2.28
C SER A 344 -0.42 -12.89 2.76
N PRO A 345 -0.04 -13.33 4.00
CA PRO A 345 1.08 -12.79 4.76
C PRO A 345 2.44 -13.24 4.25
N GLY A 346 2.59 -14.41 3.61
CA GLY A 346 3.80 -14.87 2.92
C GLY A 346 3.75 -14.58 1.43
N HIS A 347 4.65 -15.18 0.65
CA HIS A 347 4.75 -14.94 -0.79
C HIS A 347 3.42 -15.19 -1.52
N ARG A 348 3.05 -14.27 -2.39
CA ARG A 348 1.87 -14.37 -3.25
C ARG A 348 2.27 -14.25 -4.72
N GLY A 349 1.62 -15.06 -5.55
CA GLY A 349 1.81 -15.04 -7.00
C GLY A 349 1.05 -13.89 -7.66
N CYS A 350 1.55 -12.68 -7.53
CA CYS A 350 0.91 -11.47 -8.04
C CYS A 350 1.98 -10.49 -8.55
N MET A 351 1.68 -9.77 -9.62
CA MET A 351 2.51 -8.74 -10.25
C MET A 351 3.86 -9.25 -10.77
N ILE A 352 4.66 -8.33 -11.25
CA ILE A 352 5.97 -8.58 -11.85
C ILE A 352 7.05 -7.75 -11.15
N GLY A 353 8.28 -7.89 -11.63
CA GLY A 353 9.42 -7.11 -11.17
C GLY A 353 10.20 -7.81 -10.07
N ASN A 354 11.31 -7.20 -9.70
CA ASN A 354 12.14 -7.57 -8.56
C ASN A 354 12.38 -6.31 -7.72
N ASN A 355 11.28 -5.60 -7.49
CA ASN A 355 11.26 -4.22 -6.97
C ASN A 355 11.63 -4.15 -5.48
N SER A 356 11.77 -5.29 -4.80
CA SER A 356 12.47 -5.38 -3.51
C SER A 356 13.86 -4.71 -3.58
N ALA A 357 14.53 -4.76 -4.74
CA ALA A 357 15.79 -4.05 -4.95
C ALA A 357 15.65 -2.54 -4.76
N SER A 358 14.61 -1.93 -5.34
CA SER A 358 14.32 -0.51 -5.16
C SER A 358 14.03 -0.16 -3.70
N VAL A 359 13.15 -0.94 -3.05
CA VAL A 359 12.71 -0.72 -1.67
C VAL A 359 13.88 -0.77 -0.68
N LEU A 360 14.75 -1.77 -0.81
CA LEU A 360 15.91 -1.97 0.07
C LEU A 360 17.01 -0.95 -0.21
N VAL A 361 17.31 -0.71 -1.48
CA VAL A 361 18.43 0.16 -1.88
C VAL A 361 18.10 1.64 -1.60
N ASP A 362 16.88 2.09 -1.89
CA ASP A 362 16.49 3.47 -1.60
C ASP A 362 16.54 3.78 -0.11
N ALA A 363 16.05 2.86 0.74
CA ALA A 363 16.14 2.98 2.18
C ALA A 363 17.59 3.09 2.67
N TYR A 364 18.46 2.18 2.23
CA TYR A 364 19.87 2.17 2.60
C TYR A 364 20.58 3.46 2.19
N LEU A 365 20.41 3.91 0.94
CA LEU A 365 21.07 5.11 0.41
C LEU A 365 20.56 6.40 1.07
N LYS A 366 19.33 6.40 1.56
CA LYS A 366 18.74 7.52 2.33
C LYS A 366 19.03 7.44 3.84
N GLY A 367 19.88 6.52 4.26
CA GLY A 367 20.36 6.44 5.64
C GLY A 367 19.44 5.69 6.61
N VAL A 368 18.44 4.98 6.11
CA VAL A 368 17.67 4.03 6.94
C VAL A 368 18.60 2.88 7.31
N LYS A 369 18.77 2.66 8.62
CA LYS A 369 19.71 1.66 9.13
C LYS A 369 19.22 0.26 8.79
N VAL A 370 20.08 -0.53 8.14
CA VAL A 370 19.89 -1.97 7.92
C VAL A 370 20.96 -2.71 8.70
N GLU A 371 20.56 -3.57 9.63
CA GLU A 371 21.48 -4.26 10.54
C GLU A 371 22.38 -5.27 9.81
N ASP A 372 21.82 -6.01 8.86
CA ASP A 372 22.53 -7.08 8.13
C ASP A 372 22.60 -6.76 6.63
N VAL A 373 23.38 -5.75 6.30
CA VAL A 373 23.60 -5.29 4.90
C VAL A 373 24.21 -6.38 4.04
N LYS A 374 25.04 -7.25 4.62
CA LYS A 374 25.66 -8.36 3.87
C LYS A 374 24.60 -9.32 3.36
N THR A 375 23.74 -9.83 4.22
CA THR A 375 22.63 -10.71 3.85
C THR A 375 21.66 -10.04 2.89
N MET A 376 21.36 -8.75 3.11
CA MET A 376 20.54 -7.96 2.18
C MET A 376 21.13 -7.97 0.77
N TYR A 377 22.43 -7.68 0.63
CA TYR A 377 23.08 -7.65 -0.67
C TYR A 377 23.16 -9.03 -1.33
N GLU A 378 23.49 -10.08 -0.56
CA GLU A 378 23.49 -11.48 -1.04
C GLU A 378 22.11 -11.90 -1.57
N GLY A 379 21.04 -11.54 -0.86
CA GLY A 379 19.66 -11.84 -1.28
C GLY A 379 19.27 -11.11 -2.56
N LEU A 380 19.68 -9.87 -2.74
CA LEU A 380 19.45 -9.13 -3.97
C LEU A 380 20.16 -9.78 -5.16
N LEU A 381 21.42 -10.19 -4.99
CA LEU A 381 22.17 -10.91 -6.03
C LEU A 381 21.48 -12.25 -6.37
N TYR A 382 21.08 -13.00 -5.35
CA TYR A 382 20.41 -14.29 -5.54
C TYR A 382 19.15 -14.16 -6.40
N GLY A 383 18.31 -13.16 -6.13
CA GLY A 383 17.10 -12.89 -6.90
C GLY A 383 17.36 -12.57 -8.38
N THR A 384 18.54 -12.08 -8.76
CA THR A 384 18.87 -11.79 -10.17
C THR A 384 19.14 -13.02 -11.02
N GLU A 385 19.34 -14.18 -10.40
CA GLU A 385 19.71 -15.44 -11.07
C GLU A 385 18.80 -16.61 -10.67
N HIS A 386 17.71 -16.32 -9.96
CA HIS A 386 16.76 -17.33 -9.48
C HIS A 386 15.32 -16.85 -9.55
N VAL A 387 14.43 -17.80 -9.64
CA VAL A 387 12.98 -17.63 -9.48
C VAL A 387 12.49 -18.61 -8.43
N HIS A 388 11.56 -18.20 -7.59
CA HIS A 388 10.99 -19.08 -6.56
C HIS A 388 10.31 -20.29 -7.21
N PRO A 389 10.55 -21.53 -6.73
CA PRO A 389 10.08 -22.74 -7.40
C PRO A 389 8.55 -22.84 -7.54
N GLU A 390 7.81 -22.25 -6.62
CA GLU A 390 6.34 -22.31 -6.60
C GLU A 390 5.66 -20.97 -6.95
N ILE A 391 6.35 -19.85 -6.77
CA ILE A 391 5.80 -18.49 -6.92
C ILE A 391 6.60 -17.73 -7.97
N SER A 392 6.22 -17.84 -9.23
CA SER A 392 6.98 -17.32 -10.37
C SER A 392 7.12 -15.79 -10.42
N SER A 393 6.33 -15.05 -9.64
CA SER A 393 6.47 -13.60 -9.45
C SER A 393 7.58 -13.20 -8.46
N THR A 394 8.16 -14.16 -7.72
CA THR A 394 9.21 -13.95 -6.74
C THR A 394 10.55 -14.36 -7.34
N GLY A 395 11.56 -13.51 -7.22
CA GLY A 395 12.79 -13.60 -8.00
C GLY A 395 12.58 -13.04 -9.42
N ARG A 396 13.31 -13.53 -10.43
CA ARG A 396 13.23 -13.02 -11.80
C ARG A 396 12.83 -14.08 -12.81
N LEU A 397 11.56 -14.20 -13.10
CA LEU A 397 11.09 -15.07 -14.17
C LEU A 397 11.69 -14.64 -15.52
N GLY A 398 12.33 -15.57 -16.23
CA GLY A 398 13.01 -15.32 -17.49
C GLY A 398 14.43 -14.77 -17.35
N TYR A 399 15.03 -14.86 -16.16
CA TYR A 399 16.41 -14.40 -15.90
C TYR A 399 17.43 -15.05 -16.84
N GLU A 400 17.24 -16.29 -17.27
CA GLU A 400 18.12 -17.00 -18.18
C GLU A 400 18.23 -16.30 -19.53
N TYR A 401 17.13 -15.75 -20.01
CA TYR A 401 17.08 -14.95 -21.23
C TYR A 401 17.60 -13.54 -20.98
N TYR A 402 17.09 -12.88 -19.94
CA TYR A 402 17.43 -11.50 -19.62
C TYR A 402 18.94 -11.34 -19.39
N ASN A 403 19.56 -12.22 -18.60
CA ASN A 403 20.98 -12.17 -18.30
C ASN A 403 21.87 -12.42 -19.53
N LYS A 404 21.38 -13.17 -20.53
CA LYS A 404 22.12 -13.52 -21.76
C LYS A 404 21.86 -12.57 -22.92
N LEU A 405 20.59 -12.23 -23.16
CA LEU A 405 20.15 -11.46 -24.33
C LEU A 405 19.98 -9.96 -24.02
N GLY A 406 19.85 -9.60 -22.73
CA GLY A 406 19.54 -8.26 -22.30
C GLY A 406 18.05 -7.91 -22.36
N TYR A 407 17.16 -8.88 -22.52
CA TYR A 407 15.72 -8.74 -22.44
C TYR A 407 15.05 -10.11 -22.26
N VAL A 408 13.80 -10.10 -21.77
CA VAL A 408 12.95 -11.30 -21.77
C VAL A 408 12.24 -11.38 -23.11
N PRO A 409 12.41 -12.47 -23.89
CA PRO A 409 11.82 -12.55 -25.22
C PRO A 409 10.29 -12.71 -25.20
N TYR A 410 9.66 -12.16 -26.25
CA TYR A 410 8.21 -12.24 -26.44
C TYR A 410 7.70 -13.66 -26.76
N ASP A 411 8.49 -14.43 -27.52
CA ASP A 411 8.12 -15.73 -28.09
C ASP A 411 8.52 -16.95 -27.25
N VAL A 412 8.81 -16.76 -25.95
CA VAL A 412 9.22 -17.85 -25.03
C VAL A 412 8.17 -18.22 -23.98
N LYS A 413 6.90 -17.85 -24.22
CA LYS A 413 5.75 -18.12 -23.32
C LYS A 413 5.91 -17.52 -21.91
N ILE A 414 6.59 -16.39 -21.80
CA ILE A 414 6.62 -15.55 -20.62
C ILE A 414 5.84 -14.28 -20.92
N ASN A 415 4.69 -14.13 -20.28
CA ASN A 415 3.86 -12.95 -20.43
C ASN A 415 4.54 -11.72 -19.83
N GLU A 416 4.10 -10.53 -20.23
CA GLU A 416 4.57 -9.26 -19.66
C GLU A 416 6.08 -9.04 -19.85
N ASN A 417 6.63 -9.63 -20.91
CA ASN A 417 8.05 -9.73 -21.17
C ASN A 417 8.75 -8.37 -21.35
N ALA A 418 8.10 -7.41 -22.03
CA ALA A 418 8.62 -6.05 -22.16
C ALA A 418 8.57 -5.31 -20.81
N ALA A 419 7.48 -5.41 -20.09
CA ALA A 419 7.38 -4.83 -18.75
C ALA A 419 8.43 -5.41 -17.80
N ARG A 420 8.62 -6.74 -17.77
CA ARG A 420 9.67 -7.41 -16.96
C ARG A 420 11.08 -6.90 -17.32
N THR A 421 11.35 -6.71 -18.60
CA THR A 421 12.64 -6.18 -19.05
C THR A 421 12.90 -4.76 -18.51
N LEU A 422 11.88 -3.91 -18.50
CA LEU A 422 11.97 -2.55 -17.95
C LEU A 422 12.20 -2.56 -16.44
N GLU A 423 11.42 -3.35 -15.71
CA GLU A 423 11.55 -3.49 -14.26
C GLU A 423 12.95 -4.01 -13.89
N TYR A 424 13.41 -5.09 -14.51
CA TYR A 424 14.72 -5.67 -14.21
C TYR A 424 15.88 -4.73 -14.54
N ALA A 425 15.77 -3.90 -15.58
CA ALA A 425 16.79 -2.92 -15.91
C ALA A 425 16.91 -1.84 -14.82
N TYR A 426 15.77 -1.38 -14.28
CA TYR A 426 15.75 -0.45 -13.16
C TYR A 426 16.25 -1.11 -11.86
N ASP A 427 15.81 -2.34 -11.57
CA ASP A 427 16.25 -3.09 -10.40
C ASP A 427 17.78 -3.31 -10.42
N ASP A 428 18.35 -3.62 -11.59
CA ASP A 428 19.80 -3.75 -11.77
C ASP A 428 20.53 -2.41 -11.55
N TRP A 429 19.92 -1.29 -11.93
CA TRP A 429 20.46 0.02 -11.61
C TRP A 429 20.48 0.26 -10.09
N CYS A 430 19.42 -0.14 -9.38
CA CYS A 430 19.39 -0.06 -7.92
C CYS A 430 20.55 -0.88 -7.31
N ILE A 431 20.75 -2.13 -7.76
CA ILE A 431 21.85 -2.98 -7.30
C ILE A 431 23.21 -2.35 -7.63
N TYR A 432 23.38 -1.75 -8.83
CA TYR A 432 24.58 -1.00 -9.18
C TYR A 432 24.86 0.13 -8.17
N LYS A 433 23.85 0.91 -7.80
CA LYS A 433 24.00 1.99 -6.82
C LYS A 433 24.43 1.47 -5.45
N LEU A 434 23.83 0.38 -5.00
CA LEU A 434 24.21 -0.26 -3.75
C LEU A 434 25.62 -0.85 -3.82
N ALA A 435 25.98 -1.51 -4.92
CA ALA A 435 27.31 -2.06 -5.14
C ALA A 435 28.41 -0.97 -5.06
N LYS A 436 28.14 0.21 -5.63
CA LYS A 436 29.01 1.39 -5.47
C LYS A 436 29.12 1.84 -4.01
N ALA A 437 27.99 1.97 -3.32
CA ALA A 437 27.96 2.43 -1.93
C ALA A 437 28.72 1.45 -0.99
N LEU A 438 28.66 0.14 -1.28
CA LEU A 438 29.33 -0.91 -0.54
C LEU A 438 30.78 -1.18 -1.02
N ASN A 439 31.30 -0.41 -1.97
CA ASN A 439 32.63 -0.60 -2.56
C ASN A 439 32.87 -2.04 -3.07
N ARG A 440 31.87 -2.64 -3.71
CA ARG A 440 31.96 -3.98 -4.31
C ARG A 440 32.96 -3.99 -5.46
N PRO A 441 33.47 -5.18 -5.87
CA PRO A 441 34.42 -5.29 -6.99
C PRO A 441 33.93 -4.58 -8.26
N LYS A 442 34.82 -3.90 -8.98
CA LYS A 442 34.46 -3.15 -10.20
C LYS A 442 33.73 -3.98 -11.23
N LYS A 443 34.14 -5.23 -11.43
CA LYS A 443 33.48 -6.16 -12.36
C LYS A 443 31.99 -6.35 -12.04
N GLU A 444 31.65 -6.41 -10.77
CA GLU A 444 30.26 -6.55 -10.30
C GLU A 444 29.48 -5.25 -10.55
N GLN A 445 30.06 -4.10 -10.22
CA GLN A 445 29.46 -2.80 -10.51
C GLN A 445 29.20 -2.60 -12.00
N GLU A 446 30.17 -2.95 -12.86
CA GLU A 446 30.10 -2.86 -14.33
C GLU A 446 29.02 -3.78 -14.92
N LEU A 447 28.86 -4.99 -14.35
CA LEU A 447 27.79 -5.92 -14.75
C LEU A 447 26.40 -5.29 -14.58
N PHE A 448 26.12 -4.78 -13.40
CA PHE A 448 24.81 -4.16 -13.12
C PHE A 448 24.64 -2.82 -13.83
N ALA A 449 25.68 -2.02 -13.97
CA ALA A 449 25.65 -0.82 -14.80
C ALA A 449 25.31 -1.11 -16.28
N LYS A 450 25.85 -2.22 -16.82
CA LYS A 450 25.52 -2.67 -18.18
C LYS A 450 24.06 -3.13 -18.27
N ARG A 451 23.61 -3.97 -17.32
CA ARG A 451 22.23 -4.48 -17.28
C ARG A 451 21.20 -3.35 -17.11
N ALA A 452 21.54 -2.31 -16.37
CA ALA A 452 20.71 -1.12 -16.23
C ALA A 452 20.34 -0.43 -17.57
N MET A 453 21.13 -0.68 -18.62
CA MET A 453 20.87 -0.13 -19.96
C MET A 453 20.02 -1.06 -20.84
N ASN A 454 19.57 -2.20 -20.33
CA ASN A 454 18.85 -3.22 -21.08
C ASN A 454 17.48 -2.77 -21.61
N TYR A 455 16.86 -1.75 -21.00
CA TYR A 455 15.64 -1.13 -21.50
C TYR A 455 15.73 -0.71 -22.98
N ARG A 456 16.96 -0.39 -23.47
CA ARG A 456 17.23 0.00 -24.86
C ARG A 456 16.94 -1.11 -25.87
N ASN A 457 17.04 -2.37 -25.41
CA ASN A 457 16.88 -3.53 -26.29
C ASN A 457 15.44 -3.76 -26.75
N ILE A 458 14.46 -3.18 -26.08
CA ILE A 458 13.04 -3.30 -26.41
C ILE A 458 12.41 -1.98 -26.89
N PHE A 459 13.23 -0.95 -27.08
CA PHE A 459 12.77 0.30 -27.67
C PHE A 459 12.70 0.19 -29.19
N ASP A 460 11.51 0.40 -29.72
CA ASP A 460 11.24 0.40 -31.17
C ASP A 460 11.34 1.82 -31.74
N LYS A 461 12.34 2.05 -32.58
CA LYS A 461 12.59 3.38 -33.19
C LYS A 461 11.51 3.80 -34.18
N GLU A 462 10.73 2.86 -34.72
CA GLU A 462 9.69 3.15 -35.69
C GLU A 462 8.44 3.71 -34.99
N SER A 463 8.01 3.07 -33.90
CA SER A 463 6.88 3.54 -33.09
C SER A 463 7.27 4.58 -32.02
N LEU A 464 8.55 4.74 -31.69
CA LEU A 464 9.10 5.52 -30.58
C LEU A 464 8.58 5.05 -29.21
N LEU A 465 8.17 3.81 -29.10
CA LEU A 465 7.61 3.20 -27.89
C LEU A 465 8.33 1.87 -27.58
N MET A 466 8.11 1.34 -26.40
CA MET A 466 8.58 0.00 -26.02
C MET A 466 7.70 -1.06 -26.67
N ARG A 467 8.31 -2.16 -27.12
CA ARG A 467 7.67 -3.23 -27.87
C ARG A 467 8.28 -4.58 -27.51
N GLY A 468 7.47 -5.63 -27.46
CA GLY A 468 7.97 -6.99 -27.28
C GLY A 468 8.99 -7.38 -28.36
N ARG A 469 10.04 -8.11 -28.00
CA ARG A 469 11.10 -8.55 -28.90
C ARG A 469 11.29 -10.06 -28.82
N ASN A 470 11.32 -10.71 -29.97
CA ASN A 470 11.48 -12.15 -30.08
C ASN A 470 12.93 -12.60 -29.78
N LYS A 471 13.11 -13.88 -29.49
CA LYS A 471 14.43 -14.48 -29.23
C LYS A 471 15.43 -14.31 -30.37
N ASP A 472 14.94 -14.23 -31.64
CA ASP A 472 15.75 -13.98 -32.82
C ASP A 472 16.16 -12.51 -33.01
N GLY A 473 15.73 -11.64 -32.11
CA GLY A 473 16.03 -10.22 -32.11
C GLY A 473 15.08 -9.34 -32.90
N LYS A 474 14.06 -9.89 -33.54
CA LYS A 474 13.03 -9.12 -34.26
C LYS A 474 11.95 -8.66 -33.27
N PHE A 475 11.36 -7.51 -33.54
CA PHE A 475 10.18 -7.06 -32.77
C PHE A 475 8.95 -7.92 -33.08
N GLN A 476 8.06 -8.08 -32.07
CA GLN A 476 6.80 -8.79 -32.26
C GLN A 476 5.96 -8.17 -33.38
N THR A 477 5.27 -8.99 -34.12
CA THR A 477 4.35 -8.60 -35.19
C THR A 477 3.17 -9.56 -35.18
N PRO A 478 1.89 -9.06 -35.26
CA PRO A 478 1.49 -7.65 -35.32
C PRO A 478 1.71 -6.91 -34.00
N PHE A 479 1.73 -5.59 -34.04
CA PHE A 479 1.88 -4.73 -32.86
C PHE A 479 0.84 -3.63 -32.84
N SER A 480 0.15 -3.48 -31.70
CA SER A 480 -0.72 -2.34 -31.40
C SER A 480 -0.22 -1.68 -30.11
N PRO A 481 0.13 -0.39 -30.14
CA PRO A 481 0.54 0.32 -28.91
C PRO A 481 -0.61 0.51 -27.92
N LEU A 482 -1.85 0.25 -28.32
CA LEU A 482 -3.07 0.36 -27.52
C LEU A 482 -3.51 -0.98 -26.92
N LYS A 483 -2.79 -2.08 -27.21
CA LYS A 483 -3.11 -3.41 -26.67
C LYS A 483 -2.71 -3.50 -25.20
N TRP A 484 -3.67 -3.77 -24.34
CA TRP A 484 -3.46 -3.96 -22.93
C TRP A 484 -3.05 -5.40 -22.60
N GLY A 485 -2.10 -5.56 -21.68
CA GLY A 485 -1.55 -6.87 -21.33
C GLY A 485 -0.53 -7.37 -22.36
N ASP A 486 -0.43 -8.69 -22.53
CA ASP A 486 0.49 -9.37 -23.46
C ASP A 486 1.96 -9.10 -23.11
N ALA A 487 2.62 -8.15 -23.78
CA ALA A 487 3.99 -7.72 -23.44
C ALA A 487 4.08 -6.82 -22.21
N PHE A 488 2.96 -6.32 -21.70
CA PHE A 488 2.87 -5.36 -20.58
C PHE A 488 1.94 -5.83 -19.47
N THR A 489 2.10 -5.27 -18.29
CA THR A 489 1.30 -5.62 -17.11
C THR A 489 0.26 -4.52 -16.87
N GLU A 490 -1.03 -4.88 -16.92
CA GLU A 490 -2.16 -3.98 -16.61
C GLU A 490 -2.01 -2.61 -17.27
N GLY A 491 -1.59 -2.61 -18.52
CA GLY A 491 -1.31 -1.41 -19.29
C GLY A 491 -0.96 -1.75 -20.74
N ASN A 492 -0.60 -0.72 -21.47
CA ASN A 492 -0.18 -0.83 -22.87
C ASN A 492 1.18 -0.15 -23.09
N SER A 493 1.63 -0.08 -24.35
CA SER A 493 2.92 0.52 -24.69
C SER A 493 2.99 2.03 -24.36
N TRP A 494 1.87 2.77 -24.45
CA TRP A 494 1.79 4.17 -24.06
C TRP A 494 2.00 4.38 -22.56
N HIS A 495 1.65 3.40 -21.72
CA HIS A 495 1.85 3.49 -20.28
C HIS A 495 3.26 3.11 -19.86
N TYR A 496 3.78 2.01 -20.42
CA TYR A 496 5.04 1.41 -19.97
C TYR A 496 6.30 2.03 -20.57
N SER A 497 6.21 2.69 -21.72
CA SER A 497 7.40 3.26 -22.39
C SER A 497 8.15 4.29 -21.53
N TRP A 498 7.52 4.83 -20.49
CA TRP A 498 8.09 5.79 -19.57
C TRP A 498 8.77 5.14 -18.34
N SER A 499 8.69 3.82 -18.18
CA SER A 499 9.25 3.09 -17.03
C SER A 499 10.77 2.93 -17.13
N VAL A 500 11.46 4.03 -17.39
CA VAL A 500 12.92 4.19 -17.41
C VAL A 500 13.30 5.24 -16.37
N PHE A 501 12.96 4.96 -15.10
CA PHE A 501 13.08 5.91 -13.99
C PHE A 501 14.49 6.43 -13.79
N HIS A 502 15.49 5.56 -13.97
CA HIS A 502 16.90 5.82 -13.71
C HIS A 502 17.60 6.55 -14.87
N ASP A 503 17.04 6.52 -16.09
CA ASP A 503 17.71 7.10 -17.26
C ASP A 503 16.78 7.82 -18.25
N PRO A 504 16.02 8.83 -17.81
CA PRO A 504 15.16 9.62 -18.71
C PRO A 504 15.93 10.25 -19.88
N GLN A 505 17.17 10.71 -19.65
CA GLN A 505 18.01 11.25 -20.75
C GLN A 505 18.31 10.19 -21.81
N GLY A 506 18.60 8.95 -21.38
CA GLY A 506 18.82 7.84 -22.32
C GLY A 506 17.58 7.56 -23.17
N LEU A 507 16.37 7.72 -22.60
CA LEU A 507 15.12 7.60 -23.34
C LEU A 507 14.89 8.79 -24.29
N VAL A 508 15.21 10.01 -23.88
CA VAL A 508 15.22 11.21 -24.73
C VAL A 508 16.12 11.01 -25.94
N ASP A 509 17.33 10.49 -25.72
CA ASP A 509 18.30 10.22 -26.80
C ASP A 509 17.80 9.14 -27.78
N LEU A 510 17.15 8.10 -27.27
CA LEU A 510 16.55 7.04 -28.10
C LEU A 510 15.42 7.55 -28.99
N MET A 511 14.61 8.47 -28.48
CA MET A 511 13.50 9.11 -29.22
C MET A 511 13.99 10.16 -30.23
N GLY A 512 15.25 10.58 -30.18
CA GLY A 512 15.81 11.54 -31.11
C GLY A 512 15.84 12.99 -30.60
N GLY A 513 15.76 13.18 -29.29
CA GLY A 513 15.96 14.46 -28.62
C GLY A 513 14.73 15.04 -27.90
N GLU A 514 14.95 16.11 -27.14
CA GLU A 514 13.96 16.73 -26.24
C GLU A 514 12.65 17.10 -26.92
N LYS A 515 12.70 17.61 -28.19
CA LYS A 515 11.50 18.00 -28.92
C LYS A 515 10.60 16.80 -29.25
N VAL A 516 11.19 15.69 -29.71
CA VAL A 516 10.44 14.48 -30.01
C VAL A 516 9.89 13.88 -28.73
N PHE A 517 10.70 13.82 -27.68
CA PHE A 517 10.29 13.33 -26.38
C PHE A 517 9.11 14.15 -25.82
N ALA A 518 9.16 15.49 -25.91
CA ALA A 518 8.07 16.37 -25.50
C ALA A 518 6.77 16.08 -26.28
N ASN A 519 6.88 15.89 -27.61
CA ASN A 519 5.72 15.56 -28.45
C ASN A 519 5.11 14.20 -28.06
N MET A 520 5.95 13.22 -27.72
CA MET A 520 5.48 11.90 -27.27
C MET A 520 4.77 11.99 -25.89
N LEU A 521 5.30 12.76 -24.95
CA LEU A 521 4.63 13.04 -23.67
C LEU A 521 3.28 13.74 -23.88
N ASP A 522 3.25 14.78 -24.72
CA ASP A 522 2.00 15.49 -25.05
C ASP A 522 0.98 14.56 -25.70
N SER A 523 1.43 13.62 -26.54
CA SER A 523 0.58 12.66 -27.23
C SER A 523 -0.18 11.74 -26.26
N VAL A 524 0.37 11.41 -25.12
CA VAL A 524 -0.31 10.59 -24.09
C VAL A 524 -1.67 11.19 -23.71
N PHE A 525 -1.76 12.52 -23.61
CA PHE A 525 -2.98 13.24 -23.24
C PHE A 525 -3.93 13.49 -24.44
N ILE A 526 -3.41 13.39 -25.66
CA ILE A 526 -4.14 13.69 -26.92
C ILE A 526 -4.70 12.42 -27.56
N VAL A 527 -3.94 11.31 -27.52
CA VAL A 527 -4.41 10.00 -28.03
C VAL A 527 -5.70 9.63 -27.32
N PRO A 528 -6.81 9.43 -28.03
CA PRO A 528 -8.08 9.09 -27.40
C PRO A 528 -7.94 7.87 -26.48
N PRO A 529 -8.75 7.74 -25.40
CA PRO A 529 -8.70 6.61 -24.47
C PRO A 529 -9.35 5.35 -25.09
N VAL A 530 -8.99 5.04 -26.34
CA VAL A 530 -9.33 3.80 -27.01
C VAL A 530 -8.34 2.71 -26.62
N PHE A 531 -8.77 1.47 -26.69
CA PHE A 531 -8.00 0.33 -26.19
C PHE A 531 -8.24 -0.92 -27.02
N ASP A 532 -7.30 -1.85 -26.94
CA ASP A 532 -7.42 -3.22 -27.41
C ASP A 532 -7.31 -4.14 -26.18
N ASP A 533 -8.43 -4.77 -25.80
CA ASP A 533 -8.55 -5.68 -24.66
C ASP A 533 -8.46 -7.16 -25.04
N SER A 534 -8.07 -7.45 -26.27
CA SER A 534 -8.06 -8.80 -26.83
C SER A 534 -7.23 -9.83 -26.04
N TYR A 535 -6.22 -9.39 -25.31
CA TYR A 535 -5.42 -10.25 -24.45
C TYR A 535 -6.20 -10.73 -23.22
N TYR A 536 -6.93 -9.84 -22.55
CA TYR A 536 -7.74 -10.17 -21.38
C TYR A 536 -9.09 -10.79 -21.75
N GLY A 537 -9.58 -10.58 -22.99
CA GLY A 537 -10.89 -11.03 -23.42
C GLY A 537 -12.06 -10.34 -22.73
N GLN A 538 -11.78 -9.28 -21.99
CA GLN A 538 -12.74 -8.44 -21.27
C GLN A 538 -12.14 -7.08 -20.94
N VAL A 539 -12.99 -6.08 -20.75
CA VAL A 539 -12.58 -4.76 -20.24
C VAL A 539 -12.29 -4.87 -18.74
N ILE A 540 -11.00 -4.87 -18.38
CA ILE A 540 -10.58 -4.84 -16.98
C ILE A 540 -10.86 -3.47 -16.35
N HIS A 541 -10.82 -3.37 -15.03
CA HIS A 541 -11.24 -2.12 -14.35
C HIS A 541 -10.32 -0.94 -14.67
N GLU A 542 -9.00 -1.15 -14.86
CA GLU A 542 -8.04 -0.10 -15.19
C GLU A 542 -8.32 0.54 -16.56
N ILE A 543 -8.76 -0.26 -17.53
CA ILE A 543 -9.22 0.24 -18.84
C ILE A 543 -10.46 1.13 -18.69
N ARG A 544 -11.43 0.68 -17.86
CA ARG A 544 -12.65 1.42 -17.60
C ARG A 544 -12.35 2.75 -16.90
N GLU A 545 -11.46 2.73 -15.91
CA GLU A 545 -11.00 3.89 -15.17
C GLU A 545 -10.35 4.92 -16.09
N MET A 546 -9.39 4.51 -16.92
CA MET A 546 -8.78 5.37 -17.93
C MET A 546 -9.84 6.03 -18.83
N THR A 547 -10.80 5.23 -19.31
CA THR A 547 -11.85 5.70 -20.24
C THR A 547 -12.77 6.72 -19.56
N VAL A 548 -13.18 6.46 -18.32
CA VAL A 548 -14.05 7.36 -17.54
C VAL A 548 -13.35 8.67 -17.19
N MET A 549 -12.08 8.63 -16.81
CA MET A 549 -11.31 9.83 -16.49
C MET A 549 -11.04 10.72 -17.71
N ASN A 550 -11.02 10.14 -18.90
CA ASN A 550 -10.91 10.83 -20.17
C ASN A 550 -9.77 11.87 -20.23
N MET A 551 -8.56 11.41 -19.91
CA MET A 551 -7.32 12.18 -20.06
C MET A 551 -6.37 11.51 -21.08
N GLY A 552 -6.89 11.19 -22.26
CA GLY A 552 -6.16 10.44 -23.28
C GLY A 552 -5.81 9.02 -22.79
N ASN A 553 -4.57 8.60 -23.02
CA ASN A 553 -4.02 7.35 -22.48
C ASN A 553 -3.27 7.55 -21.15
N TYR A 554 -3.45 8.66 -20.45
CA TYR A 554 -2.92 8.85 -19.10
C TYR A 554 -3.79 8.09 -18.09
N ALA A 555 -3.48 6.83 -17.87
CA ALA A 555 -4.23 5.93 -16.98
C ALA A 555 -3.74 6.05 -15.53
N HIS A 556 -4.03 7.17 -14.87
CA HIS A 556 -3.55 7.47 -13.51
C HIS A 556 -3.99 6.44 -12.46
N GLY A 557 -5.11 5.76 -12.71
CA GLY A 557 -5.65 4.73 -11.82
C GLY A 557 -4.74 3.51 -11.65
N ASN A 558 -3.67 3.39 -12.47
CA ASN A 558 -2.67 2.34 -12.33
C ASN A 558 -1.24 2.91 -12.35
N GLN A 559 -0.31 2.25 -11.65
CA GLN A 559 1.01 2.79 -11.28
C GLN A 559 1.99 3.01 -12.43
N PRO A 560 2.00 2.24 -13.52
CA PRO A 560 3.05 2.36 -14.56
C PRO A 560 3.26 3.75 -15.11
N ILE A 561 2.22 4.59 -15.14
CA ILE A 561 2.29 5.93 -15.74
C ILE A 561 2.33 7.07 -14.73
N GLN A 562 2.15 6.80 -13.43
CA GLN A 562 1.98 7.84 -12.40
C GLN A 562 3.13 8.85 -12.32
N HIS A 563 4.37 8.46 -12.68
CA HIS A 563 5.55 9.33 -12.67
C HIS A 563 5.70 10.15 -13.96
N MET A 564 5.03 9.78 -15.06
CA MET A 564 5.27 10.30 -16.42
C MET A 564 5.19 11.83 -16.50
N ILE A 565 4.23 12.43 -15.82
CA ILE A 565 4.05 13.90 -15.84
C ILE A 565 5.31 14.63 -15.37
N TYR A 566 6.05 14.07 -14.41
CA TYR A 566 7.27 14.70 -13.90
C TYR A 566 8.42 14.69 -14.91
N LEU A 567 8.35 13.87 -15.98
CA LEU A 567 9.40 13.76 -16.99
C LEU A 567 9.60 15.05 -17.82
N TYR A 568 8.62 15.93 -17.86
CA TYR A 568 8.78 17.26 -18.46
C TYR A 568 9.91 18.09 -17.83
N ASN A 569 10.26 17.83 -16.57
CA ASN A 569 11.37 18.47 -15.87
C ASN A 569 12.75 18.08 -16.43
N TYR A 570 12.86 16.94 -17.11
CA TYR A 570 14.10 16.43 -17.69
C TYR A 570 14.41 16.99 -19.08
N ILE A 571 13.48 17.76 -19.64
CA ILE A 571 13.56 18.38 -20.98
C ILE A 571 13.29 19.90 -20.93
N GLY A 572 13.44 20.53 -19.77
CA GLY A 572 13.29 21.96 -19.61
C GLY A 572 11.89 22.51 -19.86
N GLN A 573 10.85 21.71 -19.62
CA GLN A 573 9.44 22.14 -19.74
C GLN A 573 8.66 21.96 -18.42
N PRO A 574 9.18 22.40 -17.25
CA PRO A 574 8.57 22.13 -15.95
C PRO A 574 7.14 22.65 -15.81
N TRP A 575 6.78 23.73 -16.54
CA TRP A 575 5.42 24.28 -16.52
C TRP A 575 4.35 23.29 -17.00
N LYS A 576 4.68 22.38 -17.92
CA LYS A 576 3.73 21.34 -18.36
C LYS A 576 3.46 20.33 -17.24
N ALA A 577 4.49 19.95 -16.48
CA ALA A 577 4.31 19.13 -15.30
C ALA A 577 3.40 19.82 -14.28
N GLN A 578 3.65 21.08 -13.97
CA GLN A 578 2.85 21.87 -13.02
C GLN A 578 1.37 21.94 -13.42
N TYR A 579 1.10 22.14 -14.71
CA TYR A 579 -0.26 22.14 -15.25
C TYR A 579 -0.95 20.78 -15.07
N TRP A 580 -0.35 19.70 -15.58
CA TRP A 580 -0.98 18.39 -15.58
C TRP A 580 -1.15 17.80 -14.17
N LEU A 581 -0.19 18.02 -13.27
CA LEU A 581 -0.29 17.60 -11.88
C LEU A 581 -1.50 18.25 -11.20
N ARG A 582 -1.74 19.54 -11.43
CA ARG A 582 -2.91 20.24 -10.92
C ARG A 582 -4.21 19.66 -11.49
N GLN A 583 -4.24 19.30 -12.78
CA GLN A 583 -5.40 18.66 -13.41
C GLN A 583 -5.69 17.29 -12.77
N VAL A 584 -4.66 16.46 -12.55
CA VAL A 584 -4.81 15.14 -11.92
C VAL A 584 -5.33 15.28 -10.49
N MET A 585 -4.70 16.12 -9.67
CA MET A 585 -5.12 16.31 -8.28
C MET A 585 -6.56 16.81 -8.15
N ASN A 586 -7.00 17.67 -9.06
CA ASN A 586 -8.35 18.24 -9.01
C ASN A 586 -9.44 17.32 -9.60
N ARG A 587 -9.07 16.44 -10.53
CA ARG A 587 -10.05 15.63 -11.29
C ARG A 587 -10.13 14.18 -10.84
N MET A 588 -9.02 13.63 -10.35
CA MET A 588 -8.88 12.20 -10.09
C MET A 588 -8.90 11.82 -8.62
N TYR A 589 -8.96 12.81 -7.75
CA TYR A 589 -9.06 12.63 -6.29
C TYR A 589 -10.19 13.47 -5.73
N THR A 590 -11.04 12.87 -4.91
CA THR A 590 -12.17 13.53 -4.25
C THR A 590 -12.29 13.08 -2.79
N PRO A 591 -12.98 13.84 -1.93
CA PRO A 591 -13.24 13.41 -0.56
C PRO A 591 -14.42 12.44 -0.42
N GLY A 592 -15.05 12.04 -1.53
CA GLY A 592 -16.22 11.16 -1.56
C GLY A 592 -15.89 9.68 -1.32
N PRO A 593 -16.92 8.81 -1.24
CA PRO A 593 -16.75 7.37 -1.03
C PRO A 593 -15.95 6.66 -2.13
N ASP A 594 -16.02 7.18 -3.35
CA ASP A 594 -15.28 6.76 -4.55
C ASP A 594 -14.16 7.76 -4.87
N GLY A 595 -13.35 8.07 -3.86
CA GLY A 595 -12.40 9.17 -3.85
C GLY A 595 -11.19 9.02 -4.77
N TYR A 596 -10.92 7.83 -5.32
CA TYR A 596 -9.81 7.55 -6.24
C TYR A 596 -10.30 7.18 -7.63
N CYS A 597 -9.48 7.48 -8.64
CA CYS A 597 -9.74 7.09 -10.02
C CYS A 597 -9.38 5.63 -10.36
N GLY A 598 -8.87 4.86 -9.42
CA GLY A 598 -8.46 3.48 -9.52
C GLY A 598 -8.20 2.89 -8.14
N ASP A 599 -7.51 1.75 -8.08
CA ASP A 599 -7.19 1.10 -6.83
C ASP A 599 -6.20 1.93 -5.99
N GLU A 600 -6.32 1.83 -4.67
CA GLU A 600 -5.49 2.59 -3.73
C GLU A 600 -4.07 2.00 -3.62
N ASP A 601 -3.96 0.67 -3.68
CA ASP A 601 -2.73 -0.11 -3.73
C ASP A 601 -1.74 0.15 -2.60
N ASN A 602 -2.20 -0.18 -1.40
CA ASN A 602 -1.40 -0.24 -0.18
C ASN A 602 -0.63 1.05 0.14
N GLY A 603 -1.23 2.19 -0.16
CA GLY A 603 -0.68 3.50 0.10
C GLY A 603 -0.04 4.19 -1.10
N GLN A 604 0.21 3.50 -2.22
CA GLN A 604 0.91 4.08 -3.37
C GLN A 604 0.14 5.24 -4.00
N THR A 605 -1.13 5.05 -4.37
CA THR A 605 -1.95 6.09 -5.00
C THR A 605 -2.23 7.25 -4.06
N SER A 606 -2.32 6.98 -2.77
CA SER A 606 -2.44 7.98 -1.70
C SER A 606 -1.16 8.80 -1.53
N ALA A 607 0.00 8.14 -1.44
CA ALA A 607 1.30 8.81 -1.29
C ALA A 607 1.65 9.66 -2.52
N TRP A 608 1.20 9.26 -3.72
CA TRP A 608 1.35 10.08 -4.92
C TRP A 608 0.66 11.45 -4.75
N TYR A 609 -0.58 11.44 -4.24
CA TYR A 609 -1.29 12.69 -3.98
C TYR A 609 -0.61 13.53 -2.91
N VAL A 610 -0.17 12.92 -1.81
CA VAL A 610 0.52 13.62 -0.73
C VAL A 610 1.79 14.31 -1.24
N PHE A 611 2.67 13.59 -1.93
CA PHE A 611 3.87 14.18 -2.53
C PHE A 611 3.54 15.30 -3.53
N SER A 612 2.61 15.03 -4.45
CA SER A 612 2.24 16.01 -5.49
C SER A 612 1.63 17.26 -4.88
N ALA A 613 0.83 17.14 -3.81
CA ALA A 613 0.28 18.28 -3.09
C ALA A 613 1.34 19.09 -2.33
N LEU A 614 2.42 18.45 -1.88
CA LEU A 614 3.59 19.13 -1.30
C LEU A 614 4.47 19.79 -2.35
N GLY A 615 4.35 19.41 -3.63
CA GLY A 615 5.03 20.02 -4.76
C GLY A 615 6.30 19.33 -5.23
N PHE A 616 6.55 18.09 -4.87
CA PHE A 616 7.68 17.27 -5.34
C PHE A 616 7.37 15.78 -5.31
N TYR A 617 8.16 14.96 -6.03
CA TYR A 617 7.89 13.53 -6.21
C TYR A 617 9.18 12.73 -6.44
N PRO A 618 9.35 11.54 -5.86
CA PRO A 618 10.52 10.68 -6.04
C PRO A 618 10.45 9.88 -7.35
N VAL A 619 10.71 10.50 -8.49
CA VAL A 619 10.65 9.84 -9.81
C VAL A 619 11.53 8.60 -9.89
N CYS A 620 12.72 8.65 -9.29
CA CYS A 620 13.69 7.57 -9.31
C CYS A 620 14.17 7.23 -7.89
N PRO A 621 13.45 6.34 -7.17
CA PRO A 621 13.96 5.81 -5.91
C PRO A 621 15.35 5.18 -6.11
N GLY A 622 16.25 5.35 -5.13
CA GLY A 622 17.67 5.03 -5.26
C GLY A 622 18.53 6.23 -5.62
N THR A 623 17.92 7.37 -5.97
CA THR A 623 18.58 8.69 -5.96
C THR A 623 18.26 9.45 -4.67
N ASP A 624 19.02 10.51 -4.41
CA ASP A 624 18.72 11.47 -3.34
C ASP A 624 17.76 12.59 -3.79
N GLU A 625 17.15 12.49 -4.98
CA GLU A 625 16.39 13.57 -5.62
C GLU A 625 14.88 13.34 -5.56
N TYR A 626 14.17 14.46 -5.37
CA TYR A 626 12.73 14.60 -5.55
C TYR A 626 12.48 15.63 -6.64
N VAL A 627 11.78 15.26 -7.69
CA VAL A 627 11.51 16.13 -8.84
C VAL A 627 10.39 17.09 -8.52
N LEU A 628 10.53 18.38 -8.89
CA LEU A 628 9.54 19.41 -8.60
C LEU A 628 8.26 19.22 -9.43
N GLY A 629 7.15 19.40 -8.73
CA GLY A 629 5.83 19.70 -9.30
C GLY A 629 5.46 21.16 -8.97
N ALA A 630 4.27 21.35 -8.39
CA ALA A 630 3.83 22.63 -7.88
C ALA A 630 2.98 22.43 -6.62
N PRO A 631 3.21 23.18 -5.53
CA PRO A 631 2.44 23.05 -4.31
C PRO A 631 0.93 23.25 -4.55
N LEU A 632 0.09 22.45 -3.88
CA LEU A 632 -1.37 22.60 -3.91
C LEU A 632 -1.86 23.60 -2.85
N PHE A 633 -1.20 23.63 -1.70
CA PHE A 633 -1.56 24.46 -0.55
C PHE A 633 -0.74 25.75 -0.53
N LYS A 634 -1.24 26.77 0.16
CA LYS A 634 -0.49 28.03 0.35
C LYS A 634 0.70 27.87 1.29
N LYS A 635 0.58 26.91 2.23
CA LYS A 635 1.65 26.58 3.15
C LYS A 635 1.57 25.12 3.53
N ALA A 636 2.72 24.48 3.69
CA ALA A 636 2.85 23.20 4.34
C ALA A 636 4.07 23.22 5.28
N VAL A 637 3.97 22.48 6.40
CA VAL A 637 5.08 22.28 7.32
C VAL A 637 5.27 20.78 7.52
N LEU A 638 6.49 20.29 7.28
CA LEU A 638 6.89 18.91 7.48
C LEU A 638 7.78 18.84 8.72
N HIS A 639 7.39 18.00 9.69
CA HIS A 639 8.14 17.74 10.91
C HIS A 639 8.84 16.38 10.81
N PHE A 640 10.16 16.39 10.63
CA PHE A 640 10.95 15.19 10.46
C PHE A 640 11.31 14.53 11.80
N GLU A 641 11.60 13.22 11.77
CA GLU A 641 11.98 12.48 12.98
C GLU A 641 13.32 12.93 13.59
N ASN A 642 14.17 13.61 12.83
CA ASN A 642 15.40 14.20 13.33
C ASN A 642 15.20 15.51 14.13
N GLY A 643 13.95 15.95 14.29
CA GLY A 643 13.58 17.17 15.02
C GLY A 643 13.57 18.45 14.18
N ASN A 644 14.01 18.40 12.93
CA ASN A 644 13.97 19.54 12.04
C ASN A 644 12.60 19.70 11.38
N SER A 645 12.29 20.89 10.93
CA SER A 645 11.05 21.17 10.17
C SER A 645 11.34 21.93 8.88
N LEU A 646 10.64 21.53 7.83
CA LEU A 646 10.66 22.20 6.53
C LEU A 646 9.35 22.95 6.31
N THR A 647 9.43 24.23 6.00
CA THR A 647 8.27 25.05 5.62
C THR A 647 8.25 25.22 4.10
N ILE A 648 7.16 24.82 3.48
CA ILE A 648 6.85 25.10 2.07
C ILE A 648 5.86 26.25 2.06
N ASN A 649 6.23 27.38 1.47
CA ASN A 649 5.43 28.60 1.40
C ASN A 649 5.14 28.95 -0.06
N ALA A 650 3.87 28.94 -0.44
CA ALA A 650 3.35 29.34 -1.75
C ALA A 650 2.13 30.26 -1.54
N GLY A 651 2.32 31.38 -0.80
CA GLY A 651 1.25 32.22 -0.29
C GLY A 651 0.28 32.77 -1.34
N ASN A 652 0.73 32.97 -2.58
CA ASN A 652 -0.09 33.42 -3.70
C ASN A 652 -0.60 32.28 -4.60
N ASN A 653 -0.43 31.01 -4.19
CA ASN A 653 -1.00 29.85 -4.88
C ASN A 653 -2.54 29.92 -4.88
N SER A 654 -3.15 29.57 -6.01
CA SER A 654 -4.61 29.61 -6.19
C SER A 654 -5.03 28.60 -7.28
N ALA A 655 -6.32 28.56 -7.59
CA ALA A 655 -6.84 27.77 -8.72
C ALA A 655 -6.28 28.25 -10.07
N GLN A 656 -5.91 29.54 -10.19
CA GLN A 656 -5.33 30.16 -11.38
C GLN A 656 -3.81 30.18 -11.33
N ASN A 657 -3.22 30.55 -10.19
CA ASN A 657 -1.78 30.65 -10.01
C ASN A 657 -1.18 29.26 -9.76
N VAL A 658 -1.00 28.49 -10.82
CA VAL A 658 -0.53 27.09 -10.78
C VAL A 658 0.91 26.91 -11.23
N TYR A 659 1.52 27.96 -11.83
CA TYR A 659 2.86 27.89 -12.39
C TYR A 659 3.89 28.55 -11.49
N ILE A 660 5.00 27.86 -11.25
CA ILE A 660 6.12 28.38 -10.48
C ILE A 660 6.82 29.48 -11.29
N GLN A 661 6.85 30.69 -10.76
CA GLN A 661 7.60 31.83 -11.32
C GLN A 661 9.03 31.83 -10.78
N SER A 662 9.20 31.64 -9.48
CA SER A 662 10.52 31.50 -8.85
C SER A 662 10.44 30.57 -7.63
N LEU A 663 11.59 30.03 -7.24
CA LEU A 663 11.76 29.25 -6.00
C LEU A 663 12.99 29.80 -5.27
N GLN A 664 12.84 30.02 -3.97
CA GLN A 664 13.94 30.31 -3.06
C GLN A 664 14.06 29.21 -2.01
N VAL A 665 15.29 28.80 -1.71
CA VAL A 665 15.62 27.89 -0.60
C VAL A 665 16.38 28.72 0.43
N ASP A 666 15.80 28.90 1.61
CA ASP A 666 16.34 29.75 2.67
C ASP A 666 16.76 31.15 2.20
N GLY A 667 15.91 31.75 1.36
CA GLY A 667 16.11 33.09 0.79
C GLY A 667 17.04 33.16 -0.42
N ASN A 668 17.66 32.07 -0.83
CA ASN A 668 18.54 32.04 -2.01
C ASN A 668 17.77 31.53 -3.23
N GLU A 669 17.98 32.12 -4.38
CA GLU A 669 17.40 31.71 -5.65
C GLU A 669 17.76 30.21 -5.95
N TYR A 670 16.78 29.44 -6.39
CA TYR A 670 16.94 28.03 -6.72
C TYR A 670 16.29 27.70 -8.06
N THR A 671 17.11 27.40 -9.05
CA THR A 671 16.66 27.20 -10.44
C THR A 671 16.38 25.75 -10.80
N LYS A 672 16.92 24.80 -10.03
CA LYS A 672 16.84 23.38 -10.33
C LYS A 672 15.42 22.84 -10.28
N ASN A 673 15.16 21.80 -11.05
CA ASN A 673 13.87 21.11 -11.11
C ASN A 673 13.77 19.92 -10.13
N TYR A 674 14.63 19.86 -9.13
CA TYR A 674 14.65 18.82 -8.11
C TYR A 674 15.16 19.37 -6.77
N LEU A 675 14.81 18.66 -5.71
CA LEU A 675 15.28 18.87 -4.33
C LEU A 675 16.06 17.63 -3.88
N ARG A 676 17.00 17.79 -2.94
CA ARG A 676 17.78 16.65 -2.41
C ARG A 676 17.27 16.22 -1.05
N HIS A 677 17.24 14.90 -0.82
CA HIS A 677 16.78 14.30 0.44
C HIS A 677 17.52 14.87 1.67
N GLY A 678 18.85 14.91 1.59
CA GLY A 678 19.66 15.44 2.70
C GLY A 678 19.42 16.93 2.95
N ASP A 679 19.09 17.71 1.93
CA ASP A 679 18.78 19.14 2.10
C ASP A 679 17.38 19.33 2.71
N LEU A 680 16.40 18.56 2.30
CA LEU A 680 15.07 18.58 2.92
C LEU A 680 15.14 18.27 4.42
N LEU A 681 15.91 17.25 4.81
CA LEU A 681 16.05 16.85 6.22
C LEU A 681 16.78 17.87 7.10
N LYS A 682 17.51 18.84 6.53
CA LYS A 682 18.05 19.97 7.29
C LYS A 682 16.96 20.91 7.79
N GLY A 683 15.77 20.83 7.16
CA GLY A 683 14.69 21.78 7.40
C GLY A 683 14.91 23.09 6.63
N GLY A 684 14.31 24.18 7.12
CA GLY A 684 14.39 25.51 6.48
C GLY A 684 13.12 25.88 5.73
N THR A 685 13.24 26.70 4.70
CA THR A 685 12.09 27.24 3.96
C THR A 685 12.26 27.12 2.46
N LEU A 686 11.25 26.54 1.81
CA LEU A 686 11.03 26.61 0.37
C LEU A 686 9.97 27.69 0.11
N LYS A 687 10.34 28.77 -0.58
CA LYS A 687 9.40 29.84 -0.92
C LYS A 687 9.16 29.85 -2.43
N PHE A 688 7.95 29.48 -2.80
CA PHE A 688 7.46 29.52 -4.18
C PHE A 688 6.71 30.81 -4.45
N ASP A 689 7.06 31.48 -5.54
CA ASP A 689 6.23 32.52 -6.15
C ASP A 689 5.46 31.87 -7.31
N MET A 690 4.14 31.98 -7.27
CA MET A 690 3.24 31.30 -8.20
C MET A 690 2.55 32.32 -9.12
N GLY A 691 2.25 31.93 -10.36
CA GLY A 691 1.57 32.79 -11.32
C GLY A 691 0.58 32.02 -12.19
N ASP A 692 -0.23 32.78 -12.93
CA ASP A 692 -1.29 32.27 -13.81
C ASP A 692 -0.78 31.91 -15.23
N LYS A 693 0.48 32.25 -15.53
CA LYS A 693 1.11 31.96 -16.83
C LYS A 693 2.36 31.12 -16.67
N PRO A 694 2.63 30.21 -17.63
CA PRO A 694 3.86 29.44 -17.66
C PRO A 694 5.11 30.32 -17.63
N ASN A 695 6.07 30.04 -16.76
CA ASN A 695 7.40 30.63 -16.84
C ASN A 695 8.30 29.78 -17.75
N LEU A 696 8.58 30.30 -18.96
CA LEU A 696 9.38 29.62 -19.98
C LEU A 696 10.89 29.78 -19.80
N GLN A 697 11.32 30.43 -18.71
CA GLN A 697 12.73 30.73 -18.45
C GLN A 697 13.30 29.98 -17.24
N ARG A 698 12.44 29.45 -16.34
CA ARG A 698 12.86 28.74 -15.14
C ARG A 698 13.06 27.25 -15.40
N GLY A 699 14.18 26.69 -14.93
CA GLY A 699 14.46 25.25 -14.98
C GLY A 699 14.65 24.71 -16.39
N VAL A 700 15.12 25.53 -17.31
CA VAL A 700 15.29 25.22 -18.74
C VAL A 700 16.71 24.85 -19.14
N ARG A 701 17.68 25.07 -18.25
CA ARG A 701 19.09 24.76 -18.51
C ARG A 701 19.39 23.32 -18.16
N ALA A 702 20.31 22.70 -18.87
CA ALA A 702 20.70 21.28 -18.67
C ALA A 702 21.16 20.97 -17.23
N GLU A 703 21.81 21.95 -16.55
CA GLU A 703 22.22 21.83 -15.15
C GLU A 703 21.07 21.88 -14.14
N ASP A 704 19.89 22.31 -14.57
CA ASP A 704 18.67 22.36 -13.74
C ASP A 704 17.88 21.05 -13.80
N TYR A 705 18.22 20.13 -14.73
CA TYR A 705 17.50 18.89 -14.91
C TYR A 705 17.83 17.87 -13.81
N PRO A 706 16.85 17.01 -13.44
CA PRO A 706 17.10 15.95 -12.48
C PRO A 706 18.10 14.91 -12.98
N TYR A 707 18.50 14.01 -12.07
CA TYR A 707 19.43 12.92 -12.35
C TYR A 707 19.00 12.03 -13.51
N SER A 708 19.96 11.62 -14.32
CA SER A 708 19.82 10.57 -15.31
C SER A 708 21.12 9.77 -15.43
N PHE A 709 21.00 8.44 -15.50
CA PHE A 709 22.15 7.54 -15.48
C PHE A 709 23.12 7.75 -16.64
N SER A 710 22.63 8.07 -17.84
CA SER A 710 23.47 8.40 -19.01
C SER A 710 24.35 9.64 -18.78
N LYS A 711 23.97 10.54 -17.89
CA LYS A 711 24.74 11.73 -17.53
C LYS A 711 25.73 11.51 -16.39
N GLU A 712 25.66 10.36 -15.72
CA GLU A 712 26.59 10.04 -14.62
C GLU A 712 27.98 9.87 -15.19
N LYS A 713 28.95 10.71 -14.76
CA LYS A 713 30.35 10.52 -15.12
C LYS A 713 30.86 9.22 -14.50
N ARG A 714 31.07 8.22 -15.32
CA ARG A 714 31.73 6.97 -14.90
C ARG A 714 33.22 7.29 -14.72
N ARG A 715 33.64 7.46 -13.46
CA ARG A 715 35.04 7.63 -13.10
C ARG A 715 35.75 6.28 -13.03
#